data_54f6b87284c94af7d924e2fece0def17
#
_entry.id   54f6b87284c94af7d924e2fece0def17
#
_cell.length_a   1.000
_cell.length_b   1.000
_cell.length_c   1.000
_cell.angle_alpha   90.00
_cell.angle_beta   90.00
_cell.angle_gamma   90.00
#
_symmetry.space_group_name_H-M   'P 1'
#
loop_
_entity.id
_entity.type
_entity.pdbx_description
1 polymer ?
#
loop_
_entity_poly.entity_id
_entity_poly.type
_entity_poly.pdbx_seq_one_letter_code
_entity_poly.pdbx_strand_id
1 'polypeptide(L)'
;MHRAAKKDSKETGGSGKGVGRDRRPTARWMPVALEQEFPDEFRHTGVFAAGLFVLILAVYVRTMHPSVSGGDNGELLGCACELGIAHPPGYPTFTMVGHLFFKFFPFGKPAFRIAFMSAACDALAGVLVMLSLQRWVLMHAWNARRDRRRLGKPDAAEGNPAAAKSSETAGLHESAYIGSKWVGILGGGLYSLSPLVWLYSLQAEVFALNNMFNALLLYLIIRYNEQRSTALAYMGAFCIGLGLTNQHTLVLYAVPLVVWALCQDRFALCSARHFSTMVALGLLGLSPYVFLWTHAYHSPLGSWGDTGTMEGFITHFTRKEYGTFQLYSGSDGQSASMLKSNFLYVKSLTDDGLGVGVVLLIVGLLHAIKLRVVAQQETPATPIISAWVFYLVVFHSLSNLPIDKLKLFLGIHMRFWMQPHLISFMLIGLGFQAVLSHPRLLKGGLWQPVIGPGLVVAMIGAQIGLNFAKLDQSNNYHIAELGKKHLQYLPKSAIVISQGDMVTNSMRYLQRCEKYRRDVLLLDETMMTYKWMRDAQGPKMADWGIVFPNHYHAPPGYWQADTYSMEQFLAANAKNFKKHPLFKAGAWLGDVAGHKDSGVPSWHIVPVGLVAKVYRKGKDMSPKDFLKWFQKDLFPKEPDWFGLGSDEFAWEWLMRRIVLEWRSKVAFRYANIAVEKACFRPPVHLDRPVCA
;
A
#
# COMPACT_ATOMS: atom_id res chain seq x y z
N MET A 1 -42.43 -51.15 -51.18
CA MET A 1 -42.16 -51.52 -52.59
C MET A 1 -40.76 -51.09 -52.98
N HIS A 2 -39.97 -52.10 -53.27
CA HIS A 2 -38.87 -52.21 -54.23
C HIS A 2 -37.70 -51.24 -54.21
N ARG A 3 -36.57 -51.84 -53.88
CA ARG A 3 -35.39 -52.49 -54.57
C ARG A 3 -34.34 -51.42 -54.94
N ALA A 4 -33.20 -51.44 -54.33
CA ALA A 4 -31.95 -52.14 -54.55
C ALA A 4 -31.35 -52.01 -55.97
N ALA A 5 -30.16 -51.50 -56.10
CA ALA A 5 -29.09 -52.01 -56.94
C ALA A 5 -27.71 -51.39 -56.61
N LYS A 6 -26.78 -52.32 -56.42
CA LYS A 6 -25.31 -52.20 -56.44
C LYS A 6 -24.80 -51.82 -57.83
N LYS A 7 -23.66 -51.10 -57.90
CA LYS A 7 -22.56 -51.50 -58.79
C LYS A 7 -21.23 -50.84 -58.40
N ASP A 8 -20.24 -51.74 -58.38
CA ASP A 8 -18.82 -51.53 -58.26
C ASP A 8 -18.20 -50.84 -59.49
N SER A 9 -17.12 -50.05 -59.30
CA SER A 9 -15.82 -50.42 -59.88
C SER A 9 -14.83 -49.23 -59.98
N LYS A 10 -13.69 -49.47 -59.49
CA LYS A 10 -12.32 -49.40 -60.05
C LYS A 10 -11.47 -48.20 -59.70
N GLU A 11 -10.38 -48.59 -59.10
CA GLU A 11 -9.14 -47.83 -58.81
C GLU A 11 -8.52 -47.15 -60.04
N THR A 12 -7.93 -45.97 -59.78
CA THR A 12 -6.64 -45.61 -60.38
C THR A 12 -5.88 -44.73 -59.45
N GLY A 13 -4.61 -45.05 -59.23
CA GLY A 13 -3.70 -44.47 -58.27
C GLY A 13 -3.21 -43.11 -58.66
N GLY A 14 -2.86 -42.30 -57.63
CA GLY A 14 -2.19 -41.04 -57.73
C GLY A 14 -1.40 -40.77 -56.42
N SER A 15 -0.12 -41.05 -56.46
CA SER A 15 0.86 -40.80 -55.42
C SER A 15 0.96 -39.29 -55.14
N GLY A 16 0.50 -38.85 -53.97
CA GLY A 16 0.76 -37.52 -53.44
C GLY A 16 1.15 -37.64 -51.97
N LYS A 17 2.46 -37.58 -51.67
CA LYS A 17 2.98 -37.46 -50.30
C LYS A 17 2.55 -36.13 -49.72
N GLY A 18 1.37 -36.06 -49.10
CA GLY A 18 0.97 -35.01 -48.20
C GLY A 18 1.60 -35.26 -46.84
N VAL A 19 2.55 -34.43 -46.45
CA VAL A 19 3.06 -34.36 -45.07
C VAL A 19 1.88 -33.98 -44.18
N GLY A 20 1.26 -34.98 -43.60
CA GLY A 20 0.25 -34.80 -42.55
C GLY A 20 0.90 -34.14 -41.35
N ARG A 21 0.65 -32.83 -41.16
CA ARG A 21 0.84 -32.20 -39.89
C ARG A 21 -0.04 -32.93 -38.88
N ASP A 22 0.58 -33.78 -38.11
CA ASP A 22 0.00 -34.47 -36.95
C ASP A 22 -0.55 -33.37 -35.99
N ARG A 23 -1.81 -33.00 -36.19
CA ARG A 23 -2.56 -32.18 -35.23
C ARG A 23 -2.77 -33.08 -34.02
N ARG A 24 -1.77 -33.03 -33.07
CA ARG A 24 -1.99 -33.61 -31.74
C ARG A 24 -3.32 -33.07 -31.22
N PRO A 25 -4.25 -33.92 -30.76
CA PRO A 25 -5.49 -33.44 -30.19
C PRO A 25 -5.15 -32.50 -29.07
N THR A 26 -5.65 -31.25 -29.13
CA THR A 26 -5.52 -30.28 -28.03
C THR A 26 -5.97 -30.96 -26.75
N ALA A 27 -5.07 -31.10 -25.80
CA ALA A 27 -5.32 -31.80 -24.56
C ALA A 27 -6.56 -31.17 -23.89
N ARG A 28 -7.64 -31.95 -23.82
CA ARG A 28 -8.87 -31.51 -23.16
C ARG A 28 -8.54 -31.28 -21.69
N TRP A 29 -8.83 -30.06 -21.17
CA TRP A 29 -8.68 -29.75 -19.77
C TRP A 29 -9.44 -30.80 -18.92
N MET A 30 -8.84 -31.24 -17.82
CA MET A 30 -9.47 -32.17 -16.87
C MET A 30 -9.29 -31.59 -15.45
N PRO A 31 -10.35 -31.60 -14.62
CA PRO A 31 -10.24 -31.15 -13.22
C PRO A 31 -9.24 -32.04 -12.48
N VAL A 32 -8.51 -31.38 -11.56
CA VAL A 32 -7.51 -32.03 -10.70
C VAL A 32 -7.86 -31.80 -9.24
N ALA A 33 -7.89 -32.90 -8.50
CA ALA A 33 -7.94 -32.85 -7.03
C ALA A 33 -6.51 -33.09 -6.51
N LEU A 34 -5.69 -32.02 -6.45
CA LEU A 34 -4.30 -32.14 -6.04
C LEU A 34 -4.15 -32.76 -4.66
N GLU A 35 -5.09 -32.54 -3.74
CA GLU A 35 -5.11 -33.13 -2.42
C GLU A 35 -5.22 -34.67 -2.44
N GLN A 36 -5.89 -35.22 -3.44
CA GLN A 36 -6.02 -36.67 -3.63
C GLN A 36 -4.81 -37.25 -4.36
N GLU A 37 -4.23 -36.53 -5.31
CA GLU A 37 -3.05 -36.96 -6.06
C GLU A 37 -1.74 -36.86 -5.24
N PHE A 38 -1.68 -35.97 -4.25
CA PHE A 38 -0.50 -35.72 -3.43
C PHE A 38 -0.84 -35.60 -1.93
N PRO A 39 -1.45 -36.59 -1.30
CA PRO A 39 -1.93 -36.51 0.10
C PRO A 39 -0.80 -36.16 1.09
N ASP A 40 0.40 -36.70 0.90
CA ASP A 40 1.55 -36.43 1.76
C ASP A 40 2.05 -34.98 1.66
N GLU A 41 1.92 -34.36 0.50
CA GLU A 41 2.27 -32.96 0.30
C GLU A 41 1.29 -32.01 0.99
N PHE A 42 0.02 -32.40 1.14
CA PHE A 42 -0.96 -31.62 1.91
C PHE A 42 -1.01 -31.97 3.39
N ARG A 43 -0.43 -33.12 3.77
CA ARG A 43 -0.32 -33.47 5.18
C ARG A 43 0.47 -32.41 5.93
N HIS A 44 -0.10 -31.90 7.00
CA HIS A 44 0.47 -30.83 7.83
C HIS A 44 0.58 -29.44 7.16
N THR A 45 0.09 -29.20 5.94
CA THR A 45 0.13 -27.87 5.31
C THR A 45 -0.48 -26.79 6.22
N GLY A 46 -1.58 -27.08 6.92
CA GLY A 46 -2.18 -26.17 7.88
C GLY A 46 -1.24 -25.78 9.03
N VAL A 47 -0.43 -26.73 9.52
CA VAL A 47 0.55 -26.47 10.58
C VAL A 47 1.67 -25.55 10.08
N PHE A 48 2.19 -25.82 8.89
CA PHE A 48 3.21 -24.96 8.26
C PHE A 48 2.67 -23.56 7.96
N ALA A 49 1.44 -23.47 7.46
CA ALA A 49 0.78 -22.19 7.19
C ALA A 49 0.57 -21.38 8.49
N ALA A 50 0.09 -22.03 9.56
CA ALA A 50 -0.06 -21.39 10.86
C ALA A 50 1.30 -20.99 11.46
N GLY A 51 2.33 -21.85 11.34
CA GLY A 51 3.68 -21.54 11.78
C GLY A 51 4.28 -20.32 11.05
N LEU A 52 4.12 -20.25 9.72
CA LEU A 52 4.56 -19.10 8.92
C LEU A 52 3.81 -17.83 9.32
N PHE A 53 2.48 -17.91 9.46
CA PHE A 53 1.66 -16.79 9.93
C PHE A 53 2.15 -16.24 11.27
N VAL A 54 2.33 -17.13 12.25
CA VAL A 54 2.78 -16.76 13.60
C VAL A 54 4.18 -16.14 13.57
N LEU A 55 5.10 -16.72 12.80
CA LEU A 55 6.46 -16.18 12.65
C LEU A 55 6.43 -14.74 12.09
N ILE A 56 5.74 -14.54 10.97
CA ILE A 56 5.66 -13.22 10.34
C ILE A 56 4.99 -12.22 11.28
N LEU A 57 3.85 -12.58 11.85
CA LEU A 57 3.11 -11.70 12.75
C LEU A 57 3.93 -11.36 14.01
N ALA A 58 4.67 -12.32 14.56
CA ALA A 58 5.54 -12.08 15.72
C ALA A 58 6.66 -11.08 15.40
N VAL A 59 7.30 -11.21 14.22
CA VAL A 59 8.31 -10.26 13.74
C VAL A 59 7.69 -8.86 13.57
N TYR A 60 6.53 -8.76 12.93
CA TYR A 60 5.84 -7.49 12.72
C TYR A 60 5.45 -6.82 14.05
N VAL A 61 4.80 -7.55 14.95
CA VAL A 61 4.37 -7.03 16.26
C VAL A 61 5.57 -6.56 17.08
N ARG A 62 6.71 -7.29 17.03
CA ARG A 62 7.92 -6.92 17.77
C ARG A 62 8.57 -5.64 17.24
N THR A 63 8.42 -5.36 15.95
CA THR A 63 9.05 -4.21 15.28
C THR A 63 8.07 -3.08 14.94
N MET A 64 6.80 -3.19 15.30
CA MET A 64 5.71 -2.28 14.96
C MET A 64 5.84 -0.91 15.62
N HIS A 65 5.38 0.13 14.92
CA HIS A 65 5.23 1.47 15.49
C HIS A 65 4.32 1.47 16.74
N PRO A 66 4.76 2.05 17.85
CA PRO A 66 3.95 2.11 19.07
C PRO A 66 2.86 3.17 19.02
N SER A 67 2.94 4.11 18.06
CA SER A 67 2.03 5.23 17.87
C SER A 67 1.90 5.56 16.37
N VAL A 68 1.35 6.75 16.03
CA VAL A 68 1.18 7.21 14.66
C VAL A 68 2.52 7.32 13.94
N SER A 69 2.55 6.88 12.68
CA SER A 69 3.65 7.08 11.72
C SER A 69 3.35 8.25 10.77
N GLY A 70 4.25 8.51 9.82
CA GLY A 70 4.08 9.60 8.84
C GLY A 70 3.08 9.29 7.72
N GLY A 71 2.91 10.23 6.80
CA GLY A 71 2.03 10.11 5.65
C GLY A 71 0.55 10.17 5.99
N ASP A 72 -0.24 9.33 5.31
CA ASP A 72 -1.70 9.26 5.45
C ASP A 72 -2.14 8.56 6.75
N ASN A 73 -1.19 7.93 7.45
CA ASN A 73 -1.43 7.10 8.62
C ASN A 73 -2.30 7.79 9.68
N GLY A 74 -1.96 9.04 10.06
CA GLY A 74 -2.70 9.74 11.11
C GLY A 74 -4.14 10.11 10.71
N GLU A 75 -4.41 10.36 9.43
CA GLU A 75 -5.76 10.55 8.90
C GLU A 75 -6.55 9.25 8.94
N LEU A 76 -5.99 8.16 8.39
CA LEU A 76 -6.62 6.84 8.36
C LEU A 76 -6.93 6.33 9.76
N LEU A 77 -6.00 6.52 10.71
CA LEU A 77 -6.22 6.24 12.13
C LEU A 77 -7.38 7.07 12.70
N GLY A 78 -7.39 8.39 12.45
CA GLY A 78 -8.45 9.28 12.89
C GLY A 78 -9.82 8.86 12.35
N CYS A 79 -9.89 8.46 11.08
CA CYS A 79 -11.11 7.94 10.47
C CYS A 79 -11.53 6.61 11.11
N ALA A 80 -10.61 5.68 11.34
CA ALA A 80 -10.93 4.42 12.01
C ALA A 80 -11.37 4.61 13.46
N CYS A 81 -10.78 5.55 14.22
CA CYS A 81 -11.16 5.81 15.62
C CYS A 81 -12.59 6.38 15.77
N GLU A 82 -13.05 7.20 14.84
CA GLU A 82 -14.31 7.94 14.96
C GLU A 82 -15.30 7.65 13.82
N LEU A 83 -15.05 6.62 12.99
CA LEU A 83 -15.85 6.31 11.79
C LEU A 83 -15.98 7.52 10.85
N GLY A 84 -14.86 8.22 10.61
CA GLY A 84 -14.80 9.33 9.68
C GLY A 84 -14.67 8.87 8.23
N ILE A 85 -14.70 9.84 7.30
CA ILE A 85 -14.50 9.62 5.87
C ILE A 85 -13.08 10.07 5.52
N ALA A 86 -12.27 9.14 5.01
CA ALA A 86 -10.90 9.42 4.57
C ALA A 86 -10.90 10.09 3.18
N HIS A 87 -9.74 10.61 2.77
CA HIS A 87 -9.57 11.19 1.44
C HIS A 87 -9.99 10.22 0.30
N PRO A 88 -10.37 10.73 -0.89
CA PRO A 88 -10.84 9.88 -1.99
C PRO A 88 -9.89 8.70 -2.32
N PRO A 89 -10.43 7.48 -2.45
CA PRO A 89 -11.84 7.13 -2.58
C PRO A 89 -12.58 6.78 -1.28
N GLY A 90 -12.05 7.12 -0.10
CA GLY A 90 -12.72 6.99 1.19
C GLY A 90 -12.40 5.74 2.00
N TYR A 91 -11.87 4.68 1.39
CA TYR A 91 -11.40 3.43 2.03
C TYR A 91 -12.36 2.83 3.09
N PRO A 92 -13.68 2.67 2.81
CA PRO A 92 -14.64 2.30 3.84
C PRO A 92 -14.34 0.96 4.51
N THR A 93 -13.86 -0.05 3.78
CA THR A 93 -13.50 -1.35 4.37
C THR A 93 -12.34 -1.20 5.36
N PHE A 94 -11.30 -0.45 5.02
CA PHE A 94 -10.21 -0.17 5.96
C PHE A 94 -10.73 0.53 7.22
N THR A 95 -11.52 1.59 7.05
CA THR A 95 -12.09 2.38 8.17
C THR A 95 -12.92 1.52 9.10
N MET A 96 -13.84 0.70 8.55
CA MET A 96 -14.73 -0.16 9.33
C MET A 96 -13.98 -1.27 10.07
N VAL A 97 -13.10 -2.00 9.36
CA VAL A 97 -12.30 -3.08 9.99
C VAL A 97 -11.32 -2.49 10.99
N GLY A 98 -10.65 -1.38 10.68
CA GLY A 98 -9.79 -0.66 11.60
C GLY A 98 -10.52 -0.21 12.87
N HIS A 99 -11.79 0.24 12.75
CA HIS A 99 -12.65 0.57 13.89
C HIS A 99 -12.90 -0.63 14.81
N LEU A 100 -13.15 -1.81 14.22
CA LEU A 100 -13.34 -3.04 15.01
C LEU A 100 -12.06 -3.37 15.80
N PHE A 101 -10.89 -3.29 15.18
CA PHE A 101 -9.62 -3.49 15.87
C PHE A 101 -9.37 -2.44 16.95
N PHE A 102 -9.63 -1.16 16.65
CA PHE A 102 -9.54 -0.09 17.64
C PHE A 102 -10.41 -0.37 18.88
N LYS A 103 -11.62 -0.86 18.67
CA LYS A 103 -12.61 -1.06 19.73
C LYS A 103 -12.38 -2.34 20.53
N PHE A 104 -12.06 -3.44 19.85
CA PHE A 104 -12.05 -4.78 20.47
C PHE A 104 -10.65 -5.32 20.79
N PHE A 105 -9.58 -4.83 20.11
CA PHE A 105 -8.24 -5.28 20.44
C PHE A 105 -7.73 -4.56 21.70
N PRO A 106 -7.40 -5.29 22.79
CA PRO A 106 -7.26 -4.66 24.12
C PRO A 106 -5.87 -4.06 24.37
N PHE A 107 -4.87 -4.30 23.52
CA PHE A 107 -3.48 -3.97 23.82
C PHE A 107 -2.98 -2.76 23.03
N GLY A 108 -2.12 -1.96 23.65
CA GLY A 108 -1.41 -0.85 23.02
C GLY A 108 -2.25 0.41 22.83
N LYS A 109 -1.64 1.44 22.25
CA LYS A 109 -2.28 2.68 21.86
C LYS A 109 -3.23 2.46 20.67
N PRO A 110 -4.17 3.37 20.38
CA PRO A 110 -5.07 3.26 19.23
C PRO A 110 -4.37 2.96 17.90
N ALA A 111 -3.26 3.65 17.62
CA ALA A 111 -2.48 3.41 16.41
C ALA A 111 -1.94 1.98 16.33
N PHE A 112 -1.39 1.45 17.42
CA PHE A 112 -0.90 0.07 17.50
C PHE A 112 -2.00 -0.94 17.23
N ARG A 113 -3.20 -0.73 17.77
CA ARG A 113 -4.35 -1.63 17.59
C ARG A 113 -4.76 -1.76 16.12
N ILE A 114 -4.79 -0.62 15.42
CA ILE A 114 -5.19 -0.59 14.00
C ILE A 114 -4.02 -1.09 13.13
N ALA A 115 -2.77 -0.77 13.46
CA ALA A 115 -1.60 -1.28 12.76
C ALA A 115 -1.48 -2.81 12.89
N PHE A 116 -1.90 -3.40 14.02
CA PHE A 116 -1.98 -4.87 14.18
C PHE A 116 -2.91 -5.51 13.13
N MET A 117 -4.01 -4.85 12.74
CA MET A 117 -4.83 -5.30 11.62
C MET A 117 -4.01 -5.39 10.33
N SER A 118 -3.25 -4.33 10.01
CA SER A 118 -2.39 -4.31 8.81
C SER A 118 -1.36 -5.44 8.85
N ALA A 119 -0.67 -5.61 9.98
CA ALA A 119 0.30 -6.69 10.20
C ALA A 119 -0.32 -8.08 10.00
N ALA A 120 -1.52 -8.32 10.54
CA ALA A 120 -2.23 -9.59 10.38
C ALA A 120 -2.65 -9.84 8.92
N CYS A 121 -3.10 -8.79 8.20
CA CYS A 121 -3.47 -8.90 6.80
C CYS A 121 -2.27 -9.25 5.90
N ASP A 122 -1.11 -8.60 6.09
CA ASP A 122 0.08 -8.92 5.29
C ASP A 122 0.70 -10.27 5.68
N ALA A 123 0.65 -10.68 6.96
CA ALA A 123 1.02 -12.03 7.35
C ALA A 123 0.13 -13.08 6.67
N LEU A 124 -1.17 -12.82 6.56
CA LEU A 124 -2.09 -13.67 5.81
C LEU A 124 -1.81 -13.65 4.30
N ALA A 125 -1.43 -12.51 3.73
CA ALA A 125 -1.00 -12.42 2.33
C ALA A 125 0.19 -13.35 2.07
N GLY A 126 1.20 -13.38 2.95
CA GLY A 126 2.34 -14.31 2.86
C GLY A 126 1.92 -15.77 2.91
N VAL A 127 0.97 -16.12 3.78
CA VAL A 127 0.40 -17.48 3.83
C VAL A 127 -0.35 -17.82 2.53
N LEU A 128 -1.13 -16.89 1.98
CA LEU A 128 -1.83 -17.10 0.70
C LEU A 128 -0.85 -17.28 -0.46
N VAL A 129 0.28 -16.55 -0.47
CA VAL A 129 1.39 -16.77 -1.42
C VAL A 129 1.98 -18.18 -1.24
N MET A 130 2.24 -18.60 0.01
CA MET A 130 2.71 -19.96 0.31
C MET A 130 1.77 -21.02 -0.27
N LEU A 131 0.48 -20.93 0.02
CA LEU A 131 -0.53 -21.90 -0.43
C LEU A 131 -0.69 -21.89 -1.98
N SER A 132 -0.64 -20.72 -2.57
CA SER A 132 -0.70 -20.51 -4.03
C SER A 132 0.49 -21.17 -4.71
N LEU A 133 1.69 -20.92 -4.22
CA LEU A 133 2.92 -21.45 -4.79
C LEU A 133 3.02 -22.97 -4.60
N GLN A 134 2.64 -23.51 -3.44
CA GLN A 134 2.55 -24.94 -3.20
C GLN A 134 1.69 -25.61 -4.28
N ARG A 135 0.50 -25.08 -4.55
CA ARG A 135 -0.40 -25.64 -5.57
C ARG A 135 0.16 -25.51 -6.97
N TRP A 136 0.75 -24.38 -7.30
CA TRP A 136 1.36 -24.18 -8.62
C TRP A 136 2.45 -25.21 -8.90
N VAL A 137 3.32 -25.45 -7.93
CA VAL A 137 4.40 -26.44 -8.01
C VAL A 137 3.82 -27.86 -8.16
N LEU A 138 2.77 -28.22 -7.40
CA LEU A 138 2.10 -29.52 -7.49
C LEU A 138 1.39 -29.72 -8.84
N MET A 139 0.86 -28.67 -9.45
CA MET A 139 0.30 -28.75 -10.81
C MET A 139 1.37 -29.10 -11.85
N HIS A 140 2.60 -28.57 -11.71
CA HIS A 140 3.71 -28.96 -12.56
C HIS A 140 4.03 -30.46 -12.40
N ALA A 141 4.11 -30.95 -11.16
CA ALA A 141 4.35 -32.35 -10.86
C ALA A 141 3.23 -33.26 -11.42
N TRP A 142 1.97 -32.87 -11.23
CA TRP A 142 0.82 -33.60 -11.78
C TRP A 142 0.85 -33.67 -13.30
N ASN A 143 1.11 -32.58 -13.99
CA ASN A 143 1.23 -32.56 -15.45
C ASN A 143 2.35 -33.50 -15.93
N ALA A 144 3.50 -33.50 -15.24
CA ALA A 144 4.60 -34.40 -15.57
C ALA A 144 4.26 -35.89 -15.38
N ARG A 145 3.49 -36.25 -14.31
CA ARG A 145 2.96 -37.63 -14.11
C ARG A 145 1.97 -38.00 -15.20
N ARG A 146 1.04 -37.12 -15.50
CA ARG A 146 0.02 -37.35 -16.56
C ARG A 146 0.66 -37.59 -17.93
N ASP A 147 1.67 -36.81 -18.30
CA ASP A 147 2.35 -36.94 -19.58
C ASP A 147 3.13 -38.29 -19.68
N ARG A 148 3.73 -38.75 -18.56
CA ARG A 148 4.38 -40.08 -18.48
C ARG A 148 3.39 -41.21 -18.65
N ARG A 149 2.24 -41.19 -17.95
CA ARG A 149 1.16 -42.20 -18.10
C ARG A 149 0.64 -42.28 -19.54
N ARG A 150 0.51 -41.14 -20.22
CA ARG A 150 0.11 -41.10 -21.65
C ARG A 150 1.14 -41.71 -22.58
N LEU A 151 2.42 -41.65 -22.23
CA LEU A 151 3.51 -42.25 -23.01
C LEU A 151 3.75 -43.74 -22.70
N GLY A 152 2.90 -44.37 -21.88
CA GLY A 152 3.02 -45.80 -21.50
C GLY A 152 4.24 -46.09 -20.60
N LYS A 153 4.84 -45.06 -19.98
CA LYS A 153 5.96 -45.24 -19.04
C LYS A 153 5.40 -45.51 -17.65
N PRO A 154 5.80 -46.64 -16.96
CA PRO A 154 5.29 -46.97 -15.65
C PRO A 154 5.65 -45.89 -14.61
N ASP A 155 4.76 -45.67 -13.62
CA ASP A 155 5.06 -44.85 -12.46
C ASP A 155 6.18 -45.52 -11.65
N ALA A 156 7.14 -44.77 -11.16
CA ALA A 156 8.34 -45.29 -10.48
C ALA A 156 8.06 -46.03 -9.15
N ALA A 157 6.81 -46.03 -8.68
CA ALA A 157 6.38 -46.63 -7.41
C ALA A 157 5.83 -48.08 -7.53
N GLU A 158 5.58 -48.62 -8.74
CA GLU A 158 5.10 -49.99 -8.88
C GLU A 158 6.25 -50.94 -9.25
N GLY A 159 6.72 -51.63 -8.26
CA GLY A 159 7.85 -52.48 -8.14
C GLY A 159 8.13 -53.50 -9.25
N ASN A 160 9.19 -53.30 -9.99
CA ASN A 160 9.99 -54.36 -10.58
C ASN A 160 11.48 -53.94 -10.50
N PRO A 161 12.35 -54.66 -9.76
CA PRO A 161 13.76 -54.31 -9.62
C PRO A 161 14.58 -54.34 -10.92
N ALA A 162 14.09 -55.07 -11.92
CA ALA A 162 14.76 -55.16 -13.24
C ALA A 162 14.45 -53.96 -14.16
N ALA A 163 13.30 -53.29 -13.99
CA ALA A 163 12.93 -52.07 -14.71
C ALA A 163 13.63 -50.82 -14.11
N ALA A 164 14.10 -50.89 -12.88
CA ALA A 164 14.75 -49.80 -12.18
C ALA A 164 16.09 -49.36 -12.83
N LYS A 165 16.84 -50.28 -13.47
CA LYS A 165 18.11 -49.94 -14.14
C LYS A 165 17.96 -49.22 -15.49
N SER A 166 16.83 -49.34 -16.18
CA SER A 166 16.55 -48.56 -17.40
C SER A 166 15.76 -47.26 -17.12
N SER A 167 15.30 -47.08 -15.89
CA SER A 167 14.52 -45.92 -15.48
C SER A 167 15.30 -44.95 -14.60
N GLU A 168 16.62 -45.10 -14.50
CA GLU A 168 17.49 -44.19 -13.71
C GLU A 168 17.30 -42.73 -14.12
N THR A 169 17.04 -42.46 -15.40
CA THR A 169 16.69 -41.14 -15.91
C THR A 169 15.24 -40.71 -15.63
N ALA A 170 14.30 -41.63 -15.42
CA ALA A 170 12.89 -41.35 -15.12
C ALA A 170 12.64 -41.23 -13.62
N GLY A 171 13.35 -42.01 -12.80
CA GLY A 171 13.36 -41.88 -11.32
C GLY A 171 14.00 -40.59 -10.81
N LEU A 172 14.96 -40.07 -11.55
CA LEU A 172 15.61 -38.78 -11.25
C LEU A 172 14.64 -37.59 -11.30
N HIS A 173 13.55 -37.64 -12.06
CA HIS A 173 12.58 -36.54 -12.10
C HIS A 173 11.55 -36.54 -10.95
N GLU A 174 11.30 -37.66 -10.30
CA GLU A 174 10.35 -37.77 -9.19
C GLU A 174 11.02 -37.58 -7.83
N SER A 175 12.28 -37.99 -7.72
CA SER A 175 13.11 -37.81 -6.53
C SER A 175 13.71 -36.38 -6.38
N ALA A 176 13.57 -35.56 -7.43
CA ALA A 176 14.17 -34.23 -7.52
C ALA A 176 13.30 -33.11 -6.90
N TYR A 177 12.33 -33.47 -6.08
CA TYR A 177 11.31 -32.53 -5.61
C TYR A 177 11.56 -32.14 -4.15
N ILE A 178 11.99 -30.89 -3.93
CA ILE A 178 11.89 -30.30 -2.57
C ILE A 178 10.41 -30.19 -2.27
N GLY A 179 9.93 -30.76 -1.17
CA GLY A 179 8.50 -30.72 -0.84
C GLY A 179 7.87 -29.38 -1.13
N SER A 180 6.75 -29.37 -1.84
CA SER A 180 6.07 -28.15 -2.32
C SER A 180 5.80 -27.12 -1.21
N LYS A 181 5.63 -27.58 0.02
CA LYS A 181 5.48 -26.77 1.22
C LYS A 181 6.66 -25.83 1.47
N TRP A 182 7.89 -26.34 1.29
CA TRP A 182 9.11 -25.56 1.55
C TRP A 182 9.29 -24.46 0.49
N VAL A 183 8.96 -24.77 -0.76
CA VAL A 183 8.95 -23.76 -1.83
C VAL A 183 7.90 -22.68 -1.55
N GLY A 184 6.72 -23.09 -1.09
CA GLY A 184 5.68 -22.17 -0.66
C GLY A 184 6.11 -21.28 0.50
N ILE A 185 6.73 -21.87 1.55
CA ILE A 185 7.27 -21.15 2.72
C ILE A 185 8.34 -20.15 2.28
N LEU A 186 9.22 -20.51 1.33
CA LEU A 186 10.22 -19.59 0.81
C LEU A 186 9.55 -18.37 0.15
N GLY A 187 8.62 -18.60 -0.80
CA GLY A 187 7.96 -17.50 -1.52
C GLY A 187 7.16 -16.61 -0.59
N GLY A 188 6.31 -17.18 0.27
CA GLY A 188 5.49 -16.42 1.21
C GLY A 188 6.30 -15.74 2.33
N GLY A 189 7.33 -16.44 2.84
CA GLY A 189 8.20 -15.90 3.88
C GLY A 189 9.09 -14.76 3.38
N LEU A 190 9.75 -14.93 2.23
CA LEU A 190 10.56 -13.86 1.64
C LEU A 190 9.71 -12.66 1.22
N TYR A 191 8.50 -12.88 0.69
CA TYR A 191 7.57 -11.80 0.38
C TYR A 191 7.30 -10.94 1.62
N SER A 192 6.75 -11.54 2.66
CA SER A 192 6.34 -10.80 3.86
C SER A 192 7.50 -10.21 4.64
N LEU A 193 8.67 -10.87 4.64
CA LEU A 193 9.85 -10.40 5.34
C LEU A 193 10.80 -9.58 4.48
N SER A 194 10.43 -9.29 3.20
CA SER A 194 11.17 -8.32 2.38
C SER A 194 11.12 -6.94 3.03
N PRO A 195 12.20 -6.15 2.96
CA PRO A 195 12.25 -4.84 3.61
C PRO A 195 11.08 -3.93 3.29
N LEU A 196 10.66 -3.89 2.03
CA LEU A 196 9.55 -3.05 1.59
C LEU A 196 8.22 -3.47 2.22
N VAL A 197 7.86 -4.76 2.13
CA VAL A 197 6.59 -5.27 2.68
C VAL A 197 6.57 -5.18 4.19
N TRP A 198 7.67 -5.58 4.85
CA TRP A 198 7.80 -5.51 6.30
C TRP A 198 7.59 -4.08 6.81
N LEU A 199 8.30 -3.08 6.24
CA LEU A 199 8.21 -1.69 6.66
C LEU A 199 6.76 -1.16 6.64
N TYR A 200 6.03 -1.40 5.55
CA TYR A 200 4.66 -0.90 5.40
C TYR A 200 3.60 -1.74 6.13
N SER A 201 3.93 -2.97 6.55
CA SER A 201 3.07 -3.78 7.42
C SER A 201 3.06 -3.33 8.87
N LEU A 202 4.03 -2.49 9.30
CA LEU A 202 4.17 -2.01 10.68
C LEU A 202 3.27 -0.81 11.02
N GLN A 203 2.49 -0.33 10.07
CA GLN A 203 1.69 0.88 10.20
C GLN A 203 0.27 0.70 9.65
N ALA A 204 -0.66 1.52 10.13
CA ALA A 204 -2.07 1.46 9.70
C ALA A 204 -2.25 2.13 8.34
N GLU A 205 -2.08 1.36 7.28
CA GLU A 205 -2.20 1.79 5.88
C GLU A 205 -3.06 0.81 5.07
N VAL A 206 -3.67 1.31 4.01
CA VAL A 206 -4.59 0.52 3.16
C VAL A 206 -3.88 -0.59 2.36
N PHE A 207 -2.55 -0.53 2.24
CA PHE A 207 -1.75 -1.41 1.39
C PHE A 207 -1.75 -2.87 1.88
N ALA A 208 -1.59 -3.10 3.18
CA ALA A 208 -1.56 -4.44 3.75
C ALA A 208 -2.86 -5.23 3.50
N LEU A 209 -4.00 -4.57 3.69
CA LEU A 209 -5.30 -5.17 3.40
C LEU A 209 -5.48 -5.40 1.89
N ASN A 210 -4.96 -4.50 1.04
CA ASN A 210 -4.98 -4.68 -0.41
C ASN A 210 -4.08 -5.85 -0.86
N ASN A 211 -2.90 -6.01 -0.25
CA ASN A 211 -2.01 -7.15 -0.51
C ASN A 211 -2.70 -8.47 -0.18
N MET A 212 -3.43 -8.53 0.94
CA MET A 212 -4.23 -9.71 1.30
C MET A 212 -5.30 -10.02 0.24
N PHE A 213 -6.04 -9.02 -0.25
CA PHE A 213 -7.03 -9.24 -1.30
C PHE A 213 -6.38 -9.69 -2.61
N ASN A 214 -5.26 -9.10 -3.03
CA ASN A 214 -4.53 -9.52 -4.21
C ASN A 214 -4.00 -10.95 -4.08
N ALA A 215 -3.42 -11.32 -2.93
CA ALA A 215 -2.97 -12.68 -2.66
C ALA A 215 -4.13 -13.68 -2.66
N LEU A 216 -5.29 -13.30 -2.12
CA LEU A 216 -6.51 -14.11 -2.16
C LEU A 216 -7.00 -14.32 -3.60
N LEU A 217 -6.99 -13.28 -4.43
CA LEU A 217 -7.36 -13.42 -5.85
C LEU A 217 -6.39 -14.32 -6.60
N LEU A 218 -5.08 -14.27 -6.32
CA LEU A 218 -4.09 -15.19 -6.89
C LEU A 218 -4.36 -16.64 -6.43
N TYR A 219 -4.69 -16.85 -5.17
CA TYR A 219 -5.08 -18.17 -4.68
C TYR A 219 -6.34 -18.69 -5.34
N LEU A 220 -7.38 -17.86 -5.44
CA LEU A 220 -8.65 -18.22 -6.07
C LEU A 220 -8.49 -18.55 -7.57
N ILE A 221 -7.67 -17.79 -8.30
CA ILE A 221 -7.45 -18.07 -9.74
C ILE A 221 -6.66 -19.37 -9.96
N ILE A 222 -5.73 -19.72 -9.08
CA ILE A 222 -5.03 -21.01 -9.09
C ILE A 222 -6.02 -22.14 -8.82
N ARG A 223 -6.86 -22.02 -7.81
CA ARG A 223 -7.92 -22.98 -7.50
C ARG A 223 -8.92 -23.11 -8.65
N TYR A 224 -9.29 -21.99 -9.27
CA TYR A 224 -10.14 -21.99 -10.44
C TYR A 224 -9.46 -22.70 -11.63
N ASN A 225 -8.16 -22.51 -11.83
CA ASN A 225 -7.41 -23.24 -12.85
C ASN A 225 -7.41 -24.77 -12.60
N GLU A 226 -7.39 -25.20 -11.32
CA GLU A 226 -7.46 -26.62 -10.94
C GLU A 226 -8.84 -27.24 -11.19
N GLN A 227 -9.91 -26.57 -10.80
CA GLN A 227 -11.24 -27.17 -10.65
C GLN A 227 -12.30 -26.62 -11.60
N ARG A 228 -12.10 -25.43 -12.19
CA ARG A 228 -13.09 -24.71 -13.02
C ARG A 228 -14.45 -24.55 -12.32
N SER A 229 -14.45 -24.44 -11.01
CA SER A 229 -15.65 -24.29 -10.19
C SER A 229 -16.24 -22.89 -10.32
N THR A 230 -17.54 -22.80 -10.66
CA THR A 230 -18.28 -21.53 -10.70
C THR A 230 -18.33 -20.85 -9.33
N ALA A 231 -18.33 -21.63 -8.24
CA ALA A 231 -18.27 -21.07 -6.87
C ALA A 231 -17.00 -20.26 -6.64
N LEU A 232 -15.85 -20.72 -7.15
CA LEU A 232 -14.58 -19.96 -7.06
C LEU A 232 -14.63 -18.66 -7.86
N ALA A 233 -15.27 -18.66 -9.04
CA ALA A 233 -15.49 -17.43 -9.81
C ALA A 233 -16.41 -16.45 -9.08
N TYR A 234 -17.45 -16.94 -8.43
CA TYR A 234 -18.36 -16.13 -7.61
C TYR A 234 -17.66 -15.52 -6.39
N MET A 235 -16.86 -16.32 -5.69
CA MET A 235 -16.03 -15.82 -4.58
C MET A 235 -15.05 -14.75 -5.09
N GLY A 236 -14.42 -14.96 -6.23
CA GLY A 236 -13.53 -13.98 -6.86
C GLY A 236 -14.23 -12.67 -7.15
N ALA A 237 -15.43 -12.72 -7.74
CA ALA A 237 -16.24 -11.53 -8.03
C ALA A 237 -16.58 -10.73 -6.75
N PHE A 238 -17.03 -11.41 -5.68
CA PHE A 238 -17.28 -10.79 -4.39
C PHE A 238 -16.02 -10.17 -3.80
N CYS A 239 -14.89 -10.91 -3.80
CA CYS A 239 -13.61 -10.42 -3.29
C CYS A 239 -13.10 -9.20 -4.07
N ILE A 240 -13.30 -9.14 -5.39
CA ILE A 240 -12.97 -7.96 -6.18
C ILE A 240 -13.78 -6.76 -5.73
N GLY A 241 -15.10 -6.89 -5.61
CA GLY A 241 -15.96 -5.81 -5.11
C GLY A 241 -15.51 -5.31 -3.75
N LEU A 242 -15.30 -6.21 -2.80
CA LEU A 242 -14.89 -5.86 -1.43
C LEU A 242 -13.49 -5.24 -1.39
N GLY A 243 -12.53 -5.76 -2.15
CA GLY A 243 -11.18 -5.23 -2.21
C GLY A 243 -11.10 -3.83 -2.84
N LEU A 244 -11.96 -3.53 -3.83
CA LEU A 244 -12.08 -2.20 -4.42
C LEU A 244 -12.57 -1.15 -3.42
N THR A 245 -13.32 -1.53 -2.39
CA THR A 245 -13.73 -0.62 -1.31
C THR A 245 -12.59 -0.33 -0.31
N ASN A 246 -11.49 -1.08 -0.42
CA ASN A 246 -10.26 -0.78 0.30
C ASN A 246 -9.27 0.02 -0.56
N GLN A 247 -8.97 -0.43 -1.79
CA GLN A 247 -8.02 0.28 -2.66
C GLN A 247 -8.29 0.00 -4.14
N HIS A 248 -8.43 1.05 -4.95
CA HIS A 248 -8.76 0.94 -6.38
C HIS A 248 -7.66 0.28 -7.23
N THR A 249 -6.39 0.29 -6.78
CA THR A 249 -5.30 -0.36 -7.52
C THR A 249 -5.47 -1.86 -7.68
N LEU A 250 -6.35 -2.49 -6.88
CA LEU A 250 -6.75 -3.88 -7.05
C LEU A 250 -7.28 -4.18 -8.47
N VAL A 251 -7.84 -3.18 -9.16
CA VAL A 251 -8.31 -3.33 -10.55
C VAL A 251 -7.19 -3.81 -11.48
N LEU A 252 -5.94 -3.45 -11.19
CA LEU A 252 -4.78 -3.84 -12.00
C LEU A 252 -4.50 -5.36 -11.93
N TYR A 253 -4.94 -6.02 -10.86
CA TYR A 253 -4.96 -7.48 -10.77
C TYR A 253 -6.26 -8.06 -11.30
N ALA A 254 -7.38 -7.48 -10.92
CA ALA A 254 -8.70 -8.01 -11.24
C ALA A 254 -8.94 -8.13 -12.75
N VAL A 255 -8.57 -7.09 -13.54
CA VAL A 255 -8.84 -7.07 -14.98
C VAL A 255 -8.22 -8.27 -15.71
N PRO A 256 -6.89 -8.50 -15.67
CA PRO A 256 -6.32 -9.64 -16.41
C PRO A 256 -6.78 -11.00 -15.87
N LEU A 257 -7.03 -11.15 -14.56
CA LEU A 257 -7.51 -12.38 -13.96
C LEU A 257 -8.94 -12.70 -14.41
N VAL A 258 -9.83 -11.71 -14.42
CA VAL A 258 -11.22 -11.83 -14.86
C VAL A 258 -11.27 -12.14 -16.35
N VAL A 259 -10.55 -11.39 -17.19
CA VAL A 259 -10.48 -11.63 -18.63
C VAL A 259 -10.03 -13.07 -18.92
N TRP A 260 -8.98 -13.52 -18.24
CA TRP A 260 -8.52 -14.89 -18.40
C TRP A 260 -9.59 -15.90 -17.97
N ALA A 261 -10.24 -15.72 -16.81
CA ALA A 261 -11.27 -16.63 -16.31
C ALA A 261 -12.47 -16.72 -17.26
N LEU A 262 -12.95 -15.58 -17.79
CA LEU A 262 -14.05 -15.53 -18.76
C LEU A 262 -13.73 -16.23 -20.07
N CYS A 263 -12.48 -16.23 -20.50
CA CYS A 263 -12.05 -16.92 -21.73
C CYS A 263 -11.91 -18.44 -21.58
N GLN A 264 -12.08 -18.99 -20.35
CA GLN A 264 -11.98 -20.44 -20.16
C GLN A 264 -13.28 -21.16 -20.56
N ASP A 265 -13.16 -22.45 -20.81
CA ASP A 265 -14.28 -23.39 -21.05
C ASP A 265 -15.30 -22.86 -22.07
N ARG A 266 -14.80 -22.31 -23.18
CA ARG A 266 -15.63 -21.74 -24.26
C ARG A 266 -16.58 -20.66 -23.75
N PHE A 267 -16.08 -19.79 -22.87
CA PHE A 267 -16.84 -18.68 -22.27
C PHE A 267 -18.04 -19.13 -21.41
N ALA A 268 -17.92 -20.27 -20.72
CA ALA A 268 -18.99 -20.78 -19.86
C ALA A 268 -19.48 -19.77 -18.80
N LEU A 269 -18.54 -18.95 -18.24
CA LEU A 269 -18.89 -17.89 -17.29
C LEU A 269 -19.61 -16.68 -17.92
N CYS A 270 -19.59 -16.55 -19.25
CA CYS A 270 -20.30 -15.48 -19.97
C CYS A 270 -21.79 -15.80 -20.19
N SER A 271 -22.27 -16.98 -19.78
CA SER A 271 -23.72 -17.25 -19.79
C SER A 271 -24.45 -16.22 -18.94
N ALA A 272 -25.66 -15.81 -19.34
CA ALA A 272 -26.42 -14.76 -18.65
C ALA A 272 -26.57 -15.03 -17.15
N ARG A 273 -26.82 -16.29 -16.76
CA ARG A 273 -26.94 -16.68 -15.35
C ARG A 273 -25.65 -16.48 -14.57
N HIS A 274 -24.53 -16.99 -15.06
CA HIS A 274 -23.26 -16.90 -14.34
C HIS A 274 -22.72 -15.46 -14.32
N PHE A 275 -22.82 -14.77 -15.45
CA PHE A 275 -22.38 -13.37 -15.55
C PHE A 275 -23.19 -12.45 -14.62
N SER A 276 -24.54 -12.54 -14.63
CA SER A 276 -25.38 -11.73 -13.73
C SER A 276 -25.13 -12.05 -12.25
N THR A 277 -24.88 -13.32 -11.90
CA THR A 277 -24.52 -13.69 -10.53
C THR A 277 -23.18 -13.08 -10.11
N MET A 278 -22.16 -13.12 -10.97
CA MET A 278 -20.87 -12.49 -10.68
C MET A 278 -21.00 -10.96 -10.51
N VAL A 279 -21.77 -10.30 -11.39
CA VAL A 279 -22.05 -8.87 -11.26
C VAL A 279 -22.76 -8.56 -9.94
N ALA A 280 -23.82 -9.33 -9.59
CA ALA A 280 -24.55 -9.13 -8.35
C ALA A 280 -23.64 -9.32 -7.11
N LEU A 281 -22.77 -10.32 -7.09
CA LEU A 281 -21.83 -10.56 -6.01
C LEU A 281 -20.72 -9.49 -5.96
N GLY A 282 -20.25 -9.00 -7.10
CA GLY A 282 -19.34 -7.87 -7.16
C GLY A 282 -19.95 -6.61 -6.57
N LEU A 283 -21.22 -6.30 -6.94
CA LEU A 283 -21.96 -5.18 -6.37
C LEU A 283 -22.21 -5.36 -4.86
N LEU A 284 -22.51 -6.59 -4.42
CA LEU A 284 -22.61 -6.89 -2.99
C LEU A 284 -21.25 -6.65 -2.28
N GLY A 285 -20.14 -7.02 -2.91
CA GLY A 285 -18.81 -6.71 -2.40
C GLY A 285 -18.53 -5.21 -2.28
N LEU A 286 -19.12 -4.37 -3.14
CA LEU A 286 -19.02 -2.91 -3.07
C LEU A 286 -19.91 -2.28 -1.97
N SER A 287 -20.73 -3.07 -1.25
CA SER A 287 -21.66 -2.55 -0.23
C SER A 287 -21.00 -1.66 0.86
N PRO A 288 -19.72 -1.82 1.26
CA PRO A 288 -19.10 -0.89 2.20
C PRO A 288 -19.13 0.58 1.74
N TYR A 289 -19.25 0.88 0.44
CA TYR A 289 -19.42 2.26 -0.02
C TYR A 289 -20.72 2.91 0.47
N VAL A 290 -21.75 2.14 0.85
CA VAL A 290 -22.97 2.65 1.48
C VAL A 290 -22.64 3.36 2.80
N PHE A 291 -21.57 2.93 3.49
CA PHE A 291 -21.10 3.61 4.70
C PHE A 291 -20.75 5.08 4.44
N LEU A 292 -20.09 5.42 3.33
CA LEU A 292 -19.73 6.82 3.03
C LEU A 292 -20.98 7.70 2.90
N TRP A 293 -22.03 7.17 2.28
CA TRP A 293 -23.31 7.87 2.13
C TRP A 293 -24.03 8.05 3.48
N THR A 294 -24.20 6.96 4.22
CA THR A 294 -24.96 6.96 5.47
C THR A 294 -24.29 7.74 6.60
N HIS A 295 -22.95 7.81 6.59
CA HIS A 295 -22.16 8.52 7.61
C HIS A 295 -21.82 9.96 7.24
N ALA A 296 -22.15 10.44 6.05
CA ALA A 296 -21.81 11.79 5.58
C ALA A 296 -22.20 12.88 6.59
N TYR A 297 -23.44 12.87 7.03
CA TYR A 297 -24.00 13.89 7.94
C TYR A 297 -23.51 13.76 9.39
N HIS A 298 -23.16 12.55 9.83
CA HIS A 298 -22.69 12.26 11.18
C HIS A 298 -21.15 12.19 11.27
N SER A 299 -20.46 12.36 10.14
CA SER A 299 -19.02 12.26 10.11
C SER A 299 -18.37 13.34 10.96
N PRO A 300 -17.26 13.04 11.68
CA PRO A 300 -16.58 14.00 12.52
C PRO A 300 -15.96 15.11 11.69
N LEU A 301 -15.69 16.27 12.35
CA LEU A 301 -15.01 17.40 11.72
C LEU A 301 -13.69 16.96 11.09
N GLY A 302 -13.41 17.41 9.85
CA GLY A 302 -12.23 17.06 9.07
C GLY A 302 -12.35 15.69 8.39
N SER A 303 -13.55 15.13 8.24
CA SER A 303 -13.85 14.10 7.24
C SER A 303 -13.84 14.72 5.85
N TRP A 304 -13.46 13.93 4.85
CA TRP A 304 -13.32 14.39 3.47
C TRP A 304 -14.62 14.29 2.67
N GLY A 305 -14.82 15.26 1.79
CA GLY A 305 -15.86 15.23 0.77
C GLY A 305 -17.26 15.57 1.30
N ASP A 306 -18.18 15.78 0.36
CA ASP A 306 -19.63 15.88 0.59
C ASP A 306 -20.32 14.60 0.07
N THR A 307 -20.01 13.48 0.71
CA THR A 307 -20.53 12.16 0.29
C THR A 307 -21.99 11.96 0.56
N GLY A 308 -22.69 12.92 1.18
CA GLY A 308 -24.14 12.90 1.40
C GLY A 308 -24.94 13.27 0.16
N THR A 309 -24.32 13.92 -0.83
CA THR A 309 -24.93 14.21 -2.12
C THR A 309 -24.47 13.22 -3.19
N MET A 310 -25.30 12.97 -4.21
CA MET A 310 -24.94 12.06 -5.31
C MET A 310 -23.72 12.56 -6.08
N GLU A 311 -23.65 13.86 -6.36
CA GLU A 311 -22.52 14.49 -7.04
C GLU A 311 -21.23 14.37 -6.21
N GLY A 312 -21.28 14.71 -4.93
CA GLY A 312 -20.16 14.61 -4.02
C GLY A 312 -19.70 13.16 -3.84
N PHE A 313 -20.66 12.21 -3.72
CA PHE A 313 -20.32 10.79 -3.64
C PHE A 313 -19.58 10.28 -4.89
N ILE A 314 -20.10 10.59 -6.09
CA ILE A 314 -19.47 10.19 -7.35
C ILE A 314 -18.08 10.85 -7.47
N THR A 315 -17.96 12.13 -7.14
CA THR A 315 -16.68 12.87 -7.17
C THR A 315 -15.66 12.22 -6.23
N HIS A 316 -16.07 11.85 -5.03
CA HIS A 316 -15.23 11.16 -4.05
C HIS A 316 -14.83 9.75 -4.49
N PHE A 317 -15.80 8.94 -4.92
CA PHE A 317 -15.58 7.59 -5.43
C PHE A 317 -14.64 7.56 -6.63
N THR A 318 -14.84 8.45 -7.61
CA THR A 318 -14.01 8.51 -8.83
C THR A 318 -12.69 9.24 -8.62
N ARG A 319 -12.40 9.78 -7.42
CA ARG A 319 -11.23 10.60 -7.13
C ARG A 319 -11.07 11.81 -8.05
N LYS A 320 -12.19 12.39 -8.53
CA LYS A 320 -12.18 13.47 -9.51
C LYS A 320 -11.40 14.71 -9.03
N GLU A 321 -11.39 14.98 -7.73
CA GLU A 321 -10.67 16.10 -7.10
C GLU A 321 -9.14 16.00 -7.25
N TYR A 322 -8.57 14.78 -7.29
CA TYR A 322 -7.14 14.55 -7.50
C TYR A 322 -6.77 14.29 -8.96
N GLY A 323 -7.78 14.11 -9.84
CA GLY A 323 -7.62 13.48 -11.14
C GLY A 323 -7.69 11.96 -11.02
N THR A 324 -8.70 11.35 -11.66
CA THR A 324 -9.12 9.95 -11.47
C THR A 324 -7.97 8.93 -11.53
N PHE A 325 -6.96 9.18 -12.38
CA PHE A 325 -5.79 8.30 -12.57
C PHE A 325 -4.48 8.91 -12.07
N GLN A 326 -4.54 10.04 -11.35
CA GLN A 326 -3.34 10.74 -10.87
C GLN A 326 -3.09 10.41 -9.38
N LEU A 327 -1.82 10.25 -9.03
CA LEU A 327 -1.37 10.08 -7.64
C LEU A 327 -0.93 11.41 -7.02
N TYR A 328 -0.60 12.41 -7.85
CA TYR A 328 -0.09 13.70 -7.43
C TYR A 328 -0.85 14.82 -8.16
N SER A 329 -1.35 15.78 -7.41
CA SER A 329 -2.16 16.92 -7.93
C SER A 329 -1.33 18.16 -8.27
N GLY A 330 -0.01 18.17 -8.03
CA GLY A 330 0.85 19.31 -8.32
C GLY A 330 1.16 19.44 -9.81
N SER A 331 1.23 20.69 -10.30
CA SER A 331 1.50 21.04 -11.71
C SER A 331 2.97 20.88 -12.15
N ASP A 332 3.90 20.70 -11.20
CA ASP A 332 5.34 20.79 -11.43
C ASP A 332 6.01 19.48 -11.83
N GLY A 333 5.26 18.42 -12.04
CA GLY A 333 5.79 17.08 -12.18
C GLY A 333 5.95 16.61 -13.63
N GLN A 334 7.18 16.61 -14.16
CA GLN A 334 7.50 15.61 -15.17
C GLN A 334 7.55 14.25 -14.42
N SER A 335 6.59 13.37 -14.72
CA SER A 335 6.60 11.98 -14.23
C SER A 335 7.84 11.27 -14.74
N ALA A 336 8.43 10.39 -13.95
CA ALA A 336 9.49 9.52 -14.45
C ALA A 336 8.94 8.62 -15.57
N SER A 337 9.77 8.30 -16.55
CA SER A 337 9.34 7.40 -17.62
C SER A 337 8.99 6.01 -17.05
N MET A 338 8.03 5.34 -17.68
CA MET A 338 7.66 3.95 -17.35
C MET A 338 8.89 3.02 -17.28
N LEU A 339 9.82 3.17 -18.22
CA LEU A 339 11.05 2.36 -18.24
C LEU A 339 11.92 2.59 -17.01
N LYS A 340 12.07 3.85 -16.58
CA LYS A 340 12.84 4.18 -15.37
C LYS A 340 12.18 3.61 -14.12
N SER A 341 10.87 3.75 -13.99
CA SER A 341 10.11 3.19 -12.86
C SER A 341 10.24 1.67 -12.80
N ASN A 342 10.16 0.96 -13.93
CA ASN A 342 10.39 -0.47 -14.00
C ASN A 342 11.85 -0.86 -13.67
N PHE A 343 12.84 -0.09 -14.11
CA PHE A 343 14.22 -0.31 -13.73
C PHE A 343 14.44 -0.17 -12.22
N LEU A 344 13.87 0.87 -11.60
CA LEU A 344 13.93 1.07 -10.15
C LEU A 344 13.22 -0.05 -9.39
N TYR A 345 12.11 -0.55 -9.92
CA TYR A 345 11.41 -1.72 -9.38
C TYR A 345 12.29 -2.97 -9.36
N VAL A 346 12.95 -3.28 -10.48
CA VAL A 346 13.88 -4.44 -10.57
C VAL A 346 15.07 -4.25 -9.63
N LYS A 347 15.57 -3.03 -9.52
CA LYS A 347 16.65 -2.70 -8.57
C LYS A 347 16.21 -2.95 -7.13
N SER A 348 15.01 -2.50 -6.74
CA SER A 348 14.45 -2.77 -5.40
C SER A 348 14.35 -4.27 -5.11
N LEU A 349 13.90 -5.07 -6.10
CA LEU A 349 13.86 -6.53 -5.95
C LEU A 349 15.22 -7.18 -5.67
N THR A 350 16.33 -6.54 -6.03
CA THR A 350 17.67 -7.05 -5.68
C THR A 350 17.87 -6.99 -4.17
N ASP A 351 17.51 -5.87 -3.55
CA ASP A 351 17.64 -5.67 -2.11
C ASP A 351 16.61 -6.50 -1.35
N ASP A 352 15.35 -6.49 -1.82
CA ASP A 352 14.25 -7.24 -1.21
C ASP A 352 14.41 -8.76 -1.32
N GLY A 353 15.15 -9.26 -2.31
CA GLY A 353 15.38 -10.68 -2.61
C GLY A 353 16.77 -11.20 -2.22
N LEU A 354 17.44 -10.64 -1.22
CA LEU A 354 18.76 -11.07 -0.73
C LEU A 354 19.86 -11.07 -1.81
N GLY A 355 19.82 -10.16 -2.78
CA GLY A 355 20.77 -10.09 -3.89
C GLY A 355 20.58 -11.14 -4.99
N VAL A 356 20.01 -12.30 -4.67
CA VAL A 356 19.78 -13.41 -5.64
C VAL A 356 18.38 -13.43 -6.21
N GLY A 357 17.45 -12.63 -5.66
CA GLY A 357 16.02 -12.65 -6.01
C GLY A 357 15.77 -12.42 -7.49
N VAL A 358 16.44 -11.47 -8.12
CA VAL A 358 16.26 -11.16 -9.56
C VAL A 358 16.67 -12.32 -10.44
N VAL A 359 17.77 -13.01 -10.10
CA VAL A 359 18.24 -14.19 -10.87
C VAL A 359 17.21 -15.32 -10.76
N LEU A 360 16.74 -15.60 -9.53
CA LEU A 360 15.71 -16.61 -9.30
C LEU A 360 14.38 -16.24 -9.97
N LEU A 361 13.98 -14.97 -9.97
CA LEU A 361 12.81 -14.47 -10.68
C LEU A 361 12.90 -14.78 -12.18
N ILE A 362 14.03 -14.48 -12.82
CA ILE A 362 14.25 -14.75 -14.26
C ILE A 362 14.17 -16.25 -14.54
N VAL A 363 14.85 -17.07 -13.74
CA VAL A 363 14.81 -18.53 -13.87
C VAL A 363 13.39 -19.05 -13.72
N GLY A 364 12.63 -18.59 -12.70
CA GLY A 364 11.25 -18.99 -12.47
C GLY A 364 10.31 -18.56 -13.59
N LEU A 365 10.46 -17.35 -14.09
CA LEU A 365 9.69 -16.83 -15.24
C LEU A 365 9.93 -17.68 -16.50
N LEU A 366 11.20 -17.92 -16.84
CA LEU A 366 11.56 -18.73 -18.00
C LEU A 366 11.07 -20.17 -17.83
N HIS A 367 11.15 -20.74 -16.62
CA HIS A 367 10.63 -22.08 -16.31
C HIS A 367 9.12 -22.14 -16.50
N ALA A 368 8.36 -21.19 -15.96
CA ALA A 368 6.90 -21.11 -16.09
C ALA A 368 6.47 -20.95 -17.57
N ILE A 369 7.15 -20.09 -18.33
CA ILE A 369 6.90 -19.90 -19.77
C ILE A 369 7.23 -21.18 -20.55
N LYS A 370 8.37 -21.82 -20.28
CA LYS A 370 8.75 -23.09 -20.93
C LYS A 370 7.69 -24.17 -20.71
N LEU A 371 7.23 -24.36 -19.49
CA LEU A 371 6.19 -25.36 -19.19
C LEU A 371 4.87 -25.04 -19.89
N ARG A 372 4.46 -23.77 -19.88
CA ARG A 372 3.19 -23.35 -20.48
C ARG A 372 3.22 -23.35 -22.01
N VAL A 373 4.27 -22.82 -22.62
CA VAL A 373 4.32 -22.59 -24.08
C VAL A 373 4.94 -23.78 -24.81
N VAL A 374 6.10 -24.28 -24.36
CA VAL A 374 6.84 -25.34 -25.04
C VAL A 374 6.25 -26.72 -24.71
N ALA A 375 6.04 -27.00 -23.41
CA ALA A 375 5.48 -28.27 -22.97
C ALA A 375 3.94 -28.29 -23.03
N GLN A 376 3.29 -27.16 -23.36
CA GLN A 376 1.82 -27.04 -23.47
C GLN A 376 1.05 -27.51 -22.21
N GLN A 377 1.65 -27.37 -21.06
CA GLN A 377 1.05 -27.80 -19.81
C GLN A 377 -0.02 -26.81 -19.35
N GLU A 378 -1.11 -27.32 -18.78
CA GLU A 378 -2.15 -26.53 -18.12
C GLU A 378 -1.63 -26.07 -16.75
N THR A 379 -1.22 -24.79 -16.68
CA THR A 379 -0.67 -24.17 -15.47
C THR A 379 -1.26 -22.77 -15.28
N PRO A 380 -1.26 -22.20 -14.07
CA PRO A 380 -1.76 -20.86 -13.82
C PRO A 380 -0.79 -19.75 -14.29
N ALA A 381 0.26 -20.11 -15.03
CA ALA A 381 1.28 -19.15 -15.49
C ALA A 381 0.67 -17.98 -16.29
N THR A 382 -0.26 -18.28 -17.21
CA THR A 382 -0.86 -17.25 -18.07
C THR A 382 -1.56 -16.15 -17.28
N PRO A 383 -2.57 -16.42 -16.42
CA PRO A 383 -3.25 -15.36 -15.68
C PRO A 383 -2.30 -14.62 -14.72
N ILE A 384 -1.38 -15.31 -14.06
CA ILE A 384 -0.49 -14.72 -13.06
C ILE A 384 0.54 -13.80 -13.73
N ILE A 385 1.22 -14.27 -14.78
CA ILE A 385 2.21 -13.45 -15.51
C ILE A 385 1.52 -12.26 -16.21
N SER A 386 0.33 -12.48 -16.80
CA SER A 386 -0.40 -11.36 -17.41
C SER A 386 -0.80 -10.30 -16.39
N ALA A 387 -1.22 -10.69 -15.18
CA ALA A 387 -1.51 -9.74 -14.11
C ALA A 387 -0.27 -8.97 -13.66
N TRP A 388 0.88 -9.63 -13.55
CA TRP A 388 2.14 -8.99 -13.20
C TRP A 388 2.60 -7.97 -14.24
N VAL A 389 2.61 -8.36 -15.51
CA VAL A 389 2.99 -7.46 -16.62
C VAL A 389 2.02 -6.29 -16.75
N PHE A 390 0.71 -6.58 -16.69
CA PHE A 390 -0.32 -5.55 -16.76
C PHE A 390 -0.18 -4.52 -15.64
N TYR A 391 0.05 -5.00 -14.40
CA TYR A 391 0.29 -4.09 -13.26
C TYR A 391 1.49 -3.19 -13.50
N LEU A 392 2.64 -3.75 -13.81
CA LEU A 392 3.87 -2.99 -14.01
C LEU A 392 3.77 -1.98 -15.16
N VAL A 393 3.16 -2.37 -16.27
CA VAL A 393 3.01 -1.49 -17.43
C VAL A 393 2.01 -0.38 -17.13
N VAL A 394 0.81 -0.72 -16.67
CA VAL A 394 -0.27 0.26 -16.50
C VAL A 394 0.00 1.18 -15.33
N PHE A 395 0.41 0.64 -14.17
CA PHE A 395 0.71 1.46 -13.00
C PHE A 395 1.84 2.45 -13.27
N HIS A 396 2.97 2.01 -13.82
CA HIS A 396 4.10 2.89 -14.11
C HIS A 396 3.84 3.87 -15.26
N SER A 397 2.88 3.56 -16.15
CA SER A 397 2.46 4.50 -17.19
C SER A 397 1.52 5.60 -16.65
N LEU A 398 0.70 5.29 -15.66
CA LEU A 398 -0.28 6.21 -15.08
C LEU A 398 0.29 7.02 -13.91
N SER A 399 1.34 6.53 -13.26
CA SER A 399 1.94 7.21 -12.11
C SER A 399 2.60 8.52 -12.51
N ASN A 400 2.09 9.62 -11.94
CA ASN A 400 2.58 10.98 -12.19
C ASN A 400 3.42 11.56 -11.03
N LEU A 401 3.91 10.72 -10.10
CA LEU A 401 4.76 11.17 -9.01
C LEU A 401 6.13 11.64 -9.51
N PRO A 402 6.62 12.81 -9.08
CA PRO A 402 7.93 13.33 -9.48
C PRO A 402 9.07 12.67 -8.68
N ILE A 403 9.25 11.37 -8.86
CA ILE A 403 10.20 10.53 -8.09
C ILE A 403 11.67 10.94 -8.24
N ASP A 404 11.97 11.79 -9.22
CA ASP A 404 13.32 12.33 -9.46
C ASP A 404 13.63 13.59 -8.65
N LYS A 405 12.61 14.30 -8.16
CA LYS A 405 12.80 15.56 -7.44
C LYS A 405 13.14 15.33 -5.96
N LEU A 406 12.44 14.41 -5.32
CA LEU A 406 12.65 14.09 -3.91
C LEU A 406 12.58 12.58 -3.71
N LYS A 407 13.52 12.04 -2.96
CA LYS A 407 13.54 10.61 -2.60
C LYS A 407 12.29 10.18 -1.85
N LEU A 408 11.67 11.08 -1.10
CA LEU A 408 10.39 10.84 -0.43
C LEU A 408 9.28 10.45 -1.42
N PHE A 409 9.21 11.08 -2.62
CA PHE A 409 8.25 10.69 -3.64
C PHE A 409 8.52 9.29 -4.19
N LEU A 410 9.78 8.89 -4.27
CA LEU A 410 10.12 7.51 -4.61
C LEU A 410 9.67 6.56 -3.50
N GLY A 411 9.87 6.89 -2.22
CA GLY A 411 9.35 6.12 -1.08
C GLY A 411 7.83 5.96 -1.15
N ILE A 412 7.09 7.03 -1.47
CA ILE A 412 5.64 6.98 -1.67
C ILE A 412 5.27 6.07 -2.85
N HIS A 413 6.02 6.12 -3.95
CA HIS A 413 5.80 5.28 -5.12
C HIS A 413 6.07 3.79 -4.83
N MET A 414 7.10 3.48 -4.06
CA MET A 414 7.49 2.12 -3.70
C MET A 414 6.40 1.35 -2.94
N ARG A 415 5.50 2.03 -2.21
CA ARG A 415 4.37 1.38 -1.52
C ARG A 415 3.50 0.54 -2.48
N PHE A 416 3.38 0.98 -3.72
CA PHE A 416 2.61 0.28 -4.75
C PHE A 416 3.34 -0.94 -5.34
N TRP A 417 4.64 -1.09 -5.12
CA TRP A 417 5.40 -2.25 -5.57
C TRP A 417 5.16 -3.50 -4.74
N MET A 418 4.62 -3.37 -3.53
CA MET A 418 4.24 -4.53 -2.71
C MET A 418 3.27 -5.46 -3.42
N GLN A 419 2.39 -4.93 -4.28
CA GLN A 419 1.44 -5.73 -5.04
C GLN A 419 2.13 -6.61 -6.10
N PRO A 420 2.92 -6.08 -7.06
CA PRO A 420 3.65 -6.93 -7.98
C PRO A 420 4.70 -7.82 -7.30
N HIS A 421 5.16 -7.49 -6.09
CA HIS A 421 6.03 -8.37 -5.28
C HIS A 421 5.37 -9.72 -4.97
N LEU A 422 4.05 -9.79 -4.76
CA LEU A 422 3.33 -11.05 -4.56
C LEU A 422 3.69 -12.06 -5.66
N ILE A 423 3.60 -11.64 -6.92
CA ILE A 423 3.90 -12.50 -8.08
C ILE A 423 5.41 -12.69 -8.24
N SER A 424 6.21 -11.65 -8.03
CA SER A 424 7.67 -11.75 -8.12
C SER A 424 8.23 -12.79 -7.15
N PHE A 425 7.76 -12.83 -5.91
CA PHE A 425 8.20 -13.83 -4.93
C PHE A 425 7.63 -15.23 -5.21
N MET A 426 6.48 -15.35 -5.83
CA MET A 426 6.03 -16.64 -6.38
C MET A 426 6.97 -17.14 -7.49
N LEU A 427 7.39 -16.26 -8.40
CA LEU A 427 8.34 -16.61 -9.46
C LEU A 427 9.74 -16.90 -8.89
N ILE A 428 10.20 -16.19 -7.86
CA ILE A 428 11.44 -16.49 -7.12
C ILE A 428 11.39 -17.91 -6.54
N GLY A 429 10.28 -18.29 -5.92
CA GLY A 429 10.08 -19.65 -5.39
C GLY A 429 10.10 -20.71 -6.48
N LEU A 430 9.46 -20.46 -7.64
CA LEU A 430 9.54 -21.37 -8.80
C LEU A 430 10.96 -21.48 -9.36
N GLY A 431 11.70 -20.37 -9.40
CA GLY A 431 13.09 -20.36 -9.82
C GLY A 431 13.98 -21.16 -8.88
N PHE A 432 13.79 -21.00 -7.57
CA PHE A 432 14.47 -21.78 -6.55
C PHE A 432 14.20 -23.29 -6.76
N GLN A 433 12.94 -23.68 -6.93
CA GLN A 433 12.56 -25.06 -7.25
C GLN A 433 13.24 -25.55 -8.53
N ALA A 434 13.23 -24.74 -9.61
CA ALA A 434 13.82 -25.12 -10.89
C ALA A 434 15.35 -25.34 -10.80
N VAL A 435 16.04 -24.49 -10.06
CA VAL A 435 17.50 -24.61 -9.81
C VAL A 435 17.79 -25.91 -9.04
N LEU A 436 17.08 -26.13 -7.92
CA LEU A 436 17.33 -27.29 -7.06
C LEU A 436 16.87 -28.62 -7.69
N SER A 437 15.94 -28.59 -8.63
CA SER A 437 15.50 -29.77 -9.40
C SER A 437 16.41 -30.09 -10.59
N HIS A 438 17.51 -29.34 -10.80
CA HIS A 438 18.36 -29.55 -11.94
C HIS A 438 19.18 -30.86 -11.81
N PRO A 439 19.19 -31.75 -12.82
CA PRO A 439 19.78 -33.10 -12.71
C PRO A 439 21.26 -33.12 -12.31
N ARG A 440 22.02 -32.07 -12.65
CA ARG A 440 23.46 -31.97 -12.29
C ARG A 440 23.69 -31.72 -10.78
N LEU A 441 22.70 -31.11 -10.08
CA LEU A 441 22.79 -30.82 -8.66
C LEU A 441 22.29 -31.98 -7.79
N LEU A 442 21.56 -32.94 -8.38
CA LEU A 442 20.83 -33.98 -7.67
C LEU A 442 21.59 -35.29 -7.42
N LYS A 443 22.87 -35.37 -7.78
CA LYS A 443 23.64 -36.61 -7.64
C LYS A 443 23.91 -37.08 -6.19
N GLY A 444 23.37 -36.37 -5.18
CA GLY A 444 23.50 -36.75 -3.76
C GLY A 444 22.14 -36.83 -3.07
N GLY A 445 21.80 -38.00 -2.49
CA GLY A 445 20.50 -38.29 -1.89
C GLY A 445 20.07 -37.43 -0.68
N LEU A 446 20.96 -36.54 -0.15
CA LEU A 446 20.67 -35.62 0.97
C LEU A 446 20.13 -34.25 0.53
N TRP A 447 20.17 -33.92 -0.75
CA TRP A 447 19.81 -32.58 -1.23
C TRP A 447 18.33 -32.23 -0.99
N GLN A 448 17.45 -33.17 -1.10
CA GLN A 448 16.01 -32.94 -1.08
C GLN A 448 15.41 -32.88 0.32
N PRO A 449 15.64 -33.88 1.20
CA PRO A 449 14.96 -33.87 2.50
C PRO A 449 15.60 -32.92 3.52
N VAL A 450 16.87 -32.53 3.34
CA VAL A 450 17.63 -31.77 4.36
C VAL A 450 18.14 -30.43 3.85
N ILE A 451 18.84 -30.40 2.72
CA ILE A 451 19.52 -29.19 2.23
C ILE A 451 18.52 -28.18 1.70
N GLY A 452 17.49 -28.61 0.95
CA GLY A 452 16.45 -27.72 0.45
C GLY A 452 15.71 -26.96 1.57
N PRO A 453 15.11 -27.68 2.54
CA PRO A 453 14.51 -27.06 3.73
C PRO A 453 15.49 -26.20 4.52
N GLY A 454 16.74 -26.67 4.69
CA GLY A 454 17.79 -25.91 5.38
C GLY A 454 18.10 -24.57 4.71
N LEU A 455 18.16 -24.53 3.36
CA LEU A 455 18.35 -23.30 2.61
C LEU A 455 17.14 -22.34 2.78
N VAL A 456 15.92 -22.85 2.77
CA VAL A 456 14.72 -22.04 3.02
C VAL A 456 14.77 -21.38 4.39
N VAL A 457 15.08 -22.15 5.44
CA VAL A 457 15.23 -21.62 6.80
C VAL A 457 16.37 -20.60 6.88
N ALA A 458 17.51 -20.88 6.23
CA ALA A 458 18.65 -19.97 6.20
C ALA A 458 18.31 -18.65 5.47
N MET A 459 17.62 -18.69 4.34
CA MET A 459 17.21 -17.49 3.59
C MET A 459 16.22 -16.64 4.38
N ILE A 460 15.21 -17.25 5.02
CA ILE A 460 14.25 -16.54 5.87
C ILE A 460 14.97 -15.97 7.10
N GLY A 461 15.83 -16.74 7.74
CA GLY A 461 16.64 -16.28 8.87
C GLY A 461 17.59 -15.14 8.50
N ALA A 462 18.20 -15.18 7.32
CA ALA A 462 19.02 -14.10 6.79
C ALA A 462 18.19 -12.83 6.55
N GLN A 463 17.00 -12.98 5.94
CA GLN A 463 16.10 -11.85 5.72
C GLN A 463 15.74 -11.14 7.03
N ILE A 464 15.40 -11.91 8.07
CA ILE A 464 15.13 -11.37 9.40
C ILE A 464 16.39 -10.72 9.98
N GLY A 465 17.51 -11.45 10.04
CA GLY A 465 18.73 -10.99 10.70
C GLY A 465 19.34 -9.73 10.09
N LEU A 466 19.33 -9.61 8.76
CA LEU A 466 19.88 -8.45 8.05
C LEU A 466 19.02 -7.18 8.18
N ASN A 467 17.72 -7.35 8.38
CA ASN A 467 16.77 -6.24 8.32
C ASN A 467 16.14 -5.89 9.68
N PHE A 468 16.19 -6.77 10.68
CA PHE A 468 15.51 -6.56 11.95
C PHE A 468 15.86 -5.22 12.61
N ALA A 469 17.15 -4.94 12.78
CA ALA A 469 17.59 -3.71 13.43
C ALA A 469 17.28 -2.43 12.59
N LYS A 470 17.25 -2.57 11.27
CA LYS A 470 16.95 -1.45 10.36
C LYS A 470 15.46 -1.10 10.34
N LEU A 471 14.61 -2.11 10.50
CA LEU A 471 13.15 -2.00 10.40
C LEU A 471 12.45 -1.97 11.76
N ASP A 472 13.19 -2.03 12.87
CA ASP A 472 12.61 -1.96 14.22
C ASP A 472 12.11 -0.55 14.52
N GLN A 473 10.79 -0.37 14.46
CA GLN A 473 10.09 0.87 14.76
C GLN A 473 9.48 0.88 16.18
N SER A 474 9.80 -0.12 17.01
CA SER A 474 9.14 -0.31 18.32
C SER A 474 9.37 0.84 19.32
N ASN A 475 10.37 1.67 19.09
CA ASN A 475 10.67 2.86 19.88
C ASN A 475 10.43 4.18 19.12
N ASN A 476 9.81 4.13 17.92
CA ASN A 476 9.58 5.30 17.09
C ASN A 476 8.29 6.04 17.49
N TYR A 477 8.41 7.06 18.33
CA TYR A 477 7.33 7.97 18.75
C TYR A 477 7.41 9.34 18.06
N HIS A 478 8.34 9.55 17.13
CA HIS A 478 8.73 10.86 16.64
C HIS A 478 7.58 11.68 16.05
N ILE A 479 6.75 11.05 15.22
CA ILE A 479 5.60 11.73 14.60
C ILE A 479 4.52 12.06 15.64
N ALA A 480 4.29 11.21 16.62
CA ALA A 480 3.37 11.50 17.73
C ALA A 480 3.89 12.69 18.59
N GLU A 481 5.17 12.70 18.89
CA GLU A 481 5.78 13.80 19.64
C GLU A 481 5.76 15.11 18.85
N LEU A 482 5.96 15.07 17.52
CA LEU A 482 5.78 16.23 16.65
C LEU A 482 4.38 16.83 16.81
N GLY A 483 3.34 16.02 16.64
CA GLY A 483 1.96 16.47 16.80
C GLY A 483 1.67 17.01 18.20
N LYS A 484 2.19 16.35 19.23
CA LYS A 484 2.06 16.77 20.63
C LYS A 484 2.71 18.13 20.88
N LYS A 485 3.92 18.36 20.34
CA LYS A 485 4.64 19.63 20.45
C LYS A 485 3.91 20.79 19.77
N HIS A 486 3.21 20.53 18.66
CA HIS A 486 2.36 21.54 18.03
C HIS A 486 1.16 21.94 18.91
N LEU A 487 0.57 21.00 19.65
CA LEU A 487 -0.67 21.21 20.40
C LEU A 487 -0.44 21.65 21.87
N GLN A 488 0.64 21.21 22.52
CA GLN A 488 0.76 21.22 23.99
C GLN A 488 0.75 22.63 24.61
N TYR A 489 1.31 23.63 23.94
CA TYR A 489 1.47 24.98 24.48
C TYR A 489 0.41 25.97 23.97
N LEU A 490 -0.48 25.53 23.10
CA LEU A 490 -1.56 26.36 22.59
C LEU A 490 -2.51 26.78 23.74
N PRO A 491 -3.01 28.01 23.78
CA PRO A 491 -4.04 28.40 24.72
C PRO A 491 -5.32 27.58 24.53
N LYS A 492 -6.17 27.59 25.55
CA LYS A 492 -7.50 26.96 25.44
C LYS A 492 -8.29 27.60 24.31
N SER A 493 -9.06 26.76 23.60
CA SER A 493 -9.91 27.20 22.49
C SER A 493 -9.17 27.94 21.37
N ALA A 494 -7.89 27.60 21.13
CA ALA A 494 -7.14 28.14 20.01
C ALA A 494 -7.62 27.55 18.69
N ILE A 495 -7.42 28.29 17.61
CA ILE A 495 -7.61 27.83 16.23
C ILE A 495 -6.23 27.64 15.61
N VAL A 496 -6.00 26.51 14.94
CA VAL A 496 -4.76 26.24 14.22
C VAL A 496 -5.08 25.97 12.75
N ILE A 497 -4.56 26.82 11.88
CA ILE A 497 -4.53 26.52 10.44
C ILE A 497 -3.24 25.71 10.18
N SER A 498 -3.39 24.48 9.73
CA SER A 498 -2.26 23.58 9.48
C SER A 498 -2.11 23.28 8.00
N GLN A 499 -0.86 23.07 7.58
CA GLN A 499 -0.52 22.71 6.22
C GLN A 499 0.53 21.60 6.21
N GLY A 500 0.33 20.61 5.33
CA GLY A 500 1.18 19.43 5.17
C GLY A 500 0.73 18.24 6.01
N ASP A 501 0.63 17.08 5.35
CA ASP A 501 0.01 15.86 5.85
C ASP A 501 0.62 15.39 7.17
N MET A 502 1.94 15.41 7.28
CA MET A 502 2.62 14.93 8.48
C MET A 502 2.26 15.74 9.73
N VAL A 503 2.22 17.07 9.62
CA VAL A 503 1.88 17.96 10.75
C VAL A 503 0.39 17.87 11.07
N THR A 504 -0.46 17.99 10.06
CA THR A 504 -1.92 17.95 10.22
C THR A 504 -2.38 16.58 10.73
N ASN A 505 -1.90 15.50 10.13
CA ASN A 505 -2.35 14.14 10.45
C ASN A 505 -1.85 13.67 11.82
N SER A 506 -0.64 14.09 12.27
CA SER A 506 -0.18 13.79 13.62
C SER A 506 -1.05 14.46 14.69
N MET A 507 -1.42 15.74 14.51
CA MET A 507 -2.35 16.45 15.40
C MET A 507 -3.76 15.83 15.36
N ARG A 508 -4.26 15.50 14.16
CA ARG A 508 -5.56 14.88 13.96
C ARG A 508 -5.67 13.53 14.68
N TYR A 509 -4.65 12.69 14.60
CA TYR A 509 -4.57 11.44 15.34
C TYR A 509 -4.66 11.66 16.85
N LEU A 510 -3.85 12.57 17.40
CA LEU A 510 -3.85 12.85 18.82
C LEU A 510 -5.21 13.35 19.32
N GLN A 511 -5.86 14.23 18.57
CA GLN A 511 -7.18 14.75 18.93
C GLN A 511 -8.27 13.68 18.86
N ARG A 512 -8.28 12.86 17.80
CA ARG A 512 -9.37 11.92 17.54
C ARG A 512 -9.21 10.60 18.28
N CYS A 513 -8.02 10.02 18.26
CA CYS A 513 -7.78 8.71 18.84
C CYS A 513 -7.36 8.78 20.31
N GLU A 514 -6.43 9.70 20.67
CA GLU A 514 -5.92 9.86 22.03
C GLU A 514 -6.68 10.92 22.85
N LYS A 515 -7.66 11.61 22.24
CA LYS A 515 -8.49 12.67 22.89
C LYS A 515 -7.69 13.83 23.45
N TYR A 516 -6.45 14.05 22.93
CA TYR A 516 -5.54 15.09 23.38
C TYR A 516 -5.90 16.44 22.76
N ARG A 517 -6.06 17.50 23.59
CA ARG A 517 -6.35 18.89 23.18
C ARG A 517 -7.51 19.03 22.18
N ARG A 518 -8.64 18.37 22.46
CA ARG A 518 -9.90 18.53 21.70
C ARG A 518 -10.51 19.93 21.81
N ASP A 519 -10.00 20.74 22.75
CA ASP A 519 -10.32 22.15 22.93
C ASP A 519 -9.70 23.06 21.85
N VAL A 520 -8.89 22.54 20.95
CA VAL A 520 -8.24 23.28 19.85
C VAL A 520 -8.92 22.92 18.53
N LEU A 521 -9.36 23.91 17.76
CA LEU A 521 -9.89 23.72 16.43
C LEU A 521 -8.73 23.58 15.44
N LEU A 522 -8.66 22.45 14.75
CA LEU A 522 -7.70 22.19 13.69
C LEU A 522 -8.37 22.42 12.32
N LEU A 523 -7.90 23.40 11.57
CA LEU A 523 -8.30 23.70 10.20
C LEU A 523 -7.17 23.26 9.25
N ASP A 524 -7.49 22.35 8.35
CA ASP A 524 -6.56 21.89 7.33
C ASP A 524 -6.65 22.82 6.11
N GLU A 525 -5.56 23.55 5.82
CA GLU A 525 -5.50 24.50 4.72
C GLU A 525 -5.70 23.80 3.35
N THR A 526 -5.24 22.57 3.21
CA THR A 526 -5.47 21.77 2.01
C THR A 526 -6.96 21.49 1.80
N MET A 527 -7.68 21.12 2.87
CA MET A 527 -9.12 20.89 2.80
C MET A 527 -9.89 22.19 2.46
N MET A 528 -9.40 23.36 2.89
CA MET A 528 -10.02 24.65 2.56
C MET A 528 -10.00 24.97 1.06
N THR A 529 -9.16 24.33 0.26
CA THR A 529 -9.12 24.51 -1.21
C THR A 529 -10.23 23.76 -1.95
N TYR A 530 -11.05 22.98 -1.26
CA TYR A 530 -12.17 22.23 -1.85
C TYR A 530 -13.50 22.90 -1.57
N LYS A 531 -14.40 22.93 -2.56
CA LYS A 531 -15.72 23.56 -2.47
C LYS A 531 -16.58 23.01 -1.34
N TRP A 532 -16.54 21.71 -1.12
CA TRP A 532 -17.30 21.03 -0.06
C TRP A 532 -16.90 21.43 1.37
N MET A 533 -15.70 22.00 1.58
CA MET A 533 -15.25 22.35 2.93
C MET A 533 -16.21 23.31 3.64
N ARG A 534 -16.69 24.33 2.96
CA ARG A 534 -17.67 25.27 3.52
C ARG A 534 -19.00 24.57 3.82
N ASP A 535 -19.52 23.79 2.86
CA ASP A 535 -20.88 23.30 2.90
C ASP A 535 -21.01 22.03 3.79
N ALA A 536 -20.03 21.12 3.75
CA ALA A 536 -20.05 19.89 4.53
C ALA A 536 -19.39 20.03 5.92
N GLN A 537 -18.37 20.87 6.08
CA GLN A 537 -17.65 21.01 7.34
C GLN A 537 -17.97 22.32 8.10
N GLY A 538 -18.37 23.39 7.40
CA GLY A 538 -18.72 24.67 7.99
C GLY A 538 -19.77 24.56 9.10
N PRO A 539 -20.89 23.86 8.92
CA PRO A 539 -21.90 23.66 9.97
C PRO A 539 -21.35 23.03 11.25
N LYS A 540 -20.36 22.13 11.14
CA LYS A 540 -19.69 21.48 12.28
C LYS A 540 -18.77 22.42 13.07
N MET A 541 -18.49 23.60 12.53
CA MET A 541 -17.68 24.66 13.15
C MET A 541 -18.50 25.84 13.60
N ALA A 542 -19.82 25.75 13.60
CA ALA A 542 -20.73 26.84 13.98
C ALA A 542 -20.43 27.38 15.39
N ASP A 543 -20.17 26.52 16.36
CA ASP A 543 -19.83 26.89 17.74
C ASP A 543 -18.53 27.70 17.84
N TRP A 544 -17.65 27.56 16.85
CA TRP A 544 -16.39 28.31 16.74
C TRP A 544 -16.57 29.67 16.02
N GLY A 545 -17.73 29.94 15.46
CA GLY A 545 -18.06 31.16 14.74
C GLY A 545 -17.23 31.37 13.47
N ILE A 546 -16.74 30.29 12.84
CA ILE A 546 -15.94 30.37 11.62
C ILE A 546 -16.82 30.75 10.44
N VAL A 547 -16.38 31.77 9.68
CA VAL A 547 -17.05 32.27 8.48
C VAL A 547 -16.14 32.03 7.27
N PHE A 548 -16.67 31.36 6.26
CA PHE A 548 -16.02 31.20 4.97
C PHE A 548 -16.51 32.34 4.03
N PRO A 549 -15.60 33.23 3.53
CA PRO A 549 -16.02 34.38 2.72
C PRO A 549 -16.64 34.03 1.38
N ASN A 550 -16.27 32.87 0.83
CA ASN A 550 -16.80 32.34 -0.41
C ASN A 550 -16.71 30.79 -0.39
N HIS A 551 -16.80 30.10 -1.53
CA HIS A 551 -16.90 28.64 -1.58
C HIS A 551 -15.60 27.95 -1.15
N TYR A 552 -14.43 28.39 -1.62
CA TYR A 552 -13.17 27.72 -1.26
C TYR A 552 -11.95 28.67 -1.33
N HIS A 553 -10.89 28.29 -0.65
CA HIS A 553 -9.61 29.01 -0.65
C HIS A 553 -8.90 28.79 -2.00
N ALA A 554 -8.57 29.87 -2.71
CA ALA A 554 -7.82 29.79 -3.94
C ALA A 554 -6.37 29.31 -3.68
N PRO A 555 -5.91 28.26 -4.37
CA PRO A 555 -4.49 27.98 -4.45
C PRO A 555 -3.74 29.17 -5.07
N PRO A 556 -2.47 29.41 -4.71
CA PRO A 556 -1.69 30.47 -5.29
C PRO A 556 -1.69 30.43 -6.82
N GLY A 557 -2.08 31.52 -7.47
CA GLY A 557 -2.14 31.63 -8.93
C GLY A 557 -3.47 31.20 -9.57
N TYR A 558 -4.46 30.72 -8.80
CA TYR A 558 -5.76 30.25 -9.33
C TYR A 558 -6.93 31.02 -8.76
N TRP A 559 -7.17 32.25 -9.24
CA TRP A 559 -8.30 33.06 -8.84
C TRP A 559 -9.52 32.79 -9.70
N GLN A 560 -10.65 32.51 -9.06
CA GLN A 560 -11.97 32.38 -9.71
C GLN A 560 -12.99 33.21 -8.92
N ALA A 561 -14.13 33.49 -9.51
CA ALA A 561 -15.16 34.32 -8.91
C ALA A 561 -15.74 33.78 -7.59
N ASP A 562 -15.67 32.47 -7.40
CA ASP A 562 -16.16 31.74 -6.21
C ASP A 562 -15.07 31.40 -5.18
N THR A 563 -13.86 31.99 -5.31
CA THR A 563 -12.75 31.75 -4.39
C THR A 563 -12.58 32.88 -3.37
N TYR A 564 -11.82 32.62 -2.32
CA TYR A 564 -11.33 33.61 -1.37
C TYR A 564 -9.83 33.46 -1.12
N SER A 565 -9.17 34.54 -0.78
CA SER A 565 -7.79 34.51 -0.30
C SER A 565 -7.73 34.23 1.20
N MET A 566 -6.56 33.76 1.69
CA MET A 566 -6.33 33.63 3.12
C MET A 566 -6.53 34.98 3.87
N GLU A 567 -6.18 36.09 3.25
CA GLU A 567 -6.39 37.44 3.80
C GLU A 567 -7.90 37.74 3.99
N GLN A 568 -8.73 37.41 2.99
CA GLN A 568 -10.19 37.56 3.07
C GLN A 568 -10.77 36.66 4.18
N PHE A 569 -10.29 35.43 4.32
CA PHE A 569 -10.69 34.53 5.40
C PHE A 569 -10.33 35.11 6.77
N LEU A 570 -9.10 35.61 6.91
CA LEU A 570 -8.64 36.21 8.17
C LEU A 570 -9.41 37.49 8.51
N ALA A 571 -9.73 38.32 7.51
CA ALA A 571 -10.52 39.53 7.69
C ALA A 571 -11.96 39.23 8.13
N ALA A 572 -12.63 38.25 7.49
CA ALA A 572 -13.98 37.83 7.85
C ALA A 572 -14.07 37.29 9.29
N ASN A 573 -13.02 36.65 9.76
CA ASN A 573 -12.95 36.04 11.09
C ASN A 573 -12.24 36.90 12.15
N ALA A 574 -11.87 38.14 11.84
CA ALA A 574 -11.06 39.01 12.72
C ALA A 574 -11.69 39.24 14.10
N LYS A 575 -13.02 39.33 14.21
CA LYS A 575 -13.74 39.46 15.50
C LYS A 575 -13.64 38.15 16.30
N ASN A 576 -13.73 37.03 15.65
CA ASN A 576 -13.70 35.70 16.26
C ASN A 576 -12.31 35.40 16.85
N PHE A 577 -11.24 35.80 16.18
CA PHE A 577 -9.86 35.59 16.64
C PHE A 577 -9.49 36.41 17.93
N LYS A 578 -10.35 37.32 18.38
CA LYS A 578 -10.21 37.95 19.71
C LYS A 578 -10.59 36.95 20.82
N LYS A 579 -11.57 36.10 20.58
CA LYS A 579 -12.04 35.05 21.50
C LYS A 579 -11.20 33.78 21.37
N HIS A 580 -10.83 33.42 20.15
CA HIS A 580 -10.15 32.18 19.77
C HIS A 580 -8.79 32.54 19.12
N PRO A 581 -7.67 32.56 19.90
CA PRO A 581 -6.36 32.93 19.34
C PRO A 581 -5.96 32.05 18.17
N LEU A 582 -5.52 32.67 17.07
CA LEU A 582 -5.18 32.00 15.83
C LEU A 582 -3.69 31.71 15.73
N PHE A 583 -3.39 30.48 15.32
CA PHE A 583 -2.03 30.00 15.05
C PHE A 583 -1.95 29.36 13.66
N LYS A 584 -0.74 29.33 13.10
CA LYS A 584 -0.39 28.60 11.90
C LYS A 584 0.64 27.51 12.23
N ALA A 585 0.51 26.32 11.62
CA ALA A 585 1.43 25.18 11.74
C ALA A 585 1.75 24.60 10.37
N GLY A 586 2.94 24.02 10.19
CA GLY A 586 3.34 23.31 8.96
C GLY A 586 4.54 23.88 8.25
N ALA A 587 4.92 23.29 7.11
CA ALA A 587 6.18 23.52 6.41
C ALA A 587 6.30 24.90 5.73
N TRP A 588 5.20 25.50 5.33
CA TRP A 588 5.23 26.77 4.58
C TRP A 588 4.79 27.92 5.46
N LEU A 589 5.78 28.70 5.88
CA LEU A 589 5.59 30.02 6.46
C LEU A 589 5.72 31.11 5.39
N GLY A 590 5.55 30.77 4.13
CA GLY A 590 5.34 31.75 3.08
C GLY A 590 4.18 32.65 3.50
N ASP A 591 4.34 33.95 3.28
CA ASP A 591 3.47 35.01 3.75
C ASP A 591 2.00 34.59 3.90
N VAL A 592 1.46 34.72 5.12
CA VAL A 592 0.02 34.62 5.39
C VAL A 592 -0.76 35.57 4.47
N ALA A 593 -0.07 36.51 3.88
CA ALA A 593 -0.51 37.57 3.02
C ALA A 593 0.09 37.49 1.61
N GLY A 594 0.31 36.32 1.07
CA GLY A 594 0.93 36.12 -0.27
C GLY A 594 0.08 36.56 -1.45
N HIS A 595 -0.53 37.77 -1.44
CA HIS A 595 -1.06 38.36 -2.67
C HIS A 595 -0.77 39.84 -2.76
N LYS A 596 -0.14 40.19 -3.86
CA LYS A 596 0.34 41.50 -4.24
C LYS A 596 -0.76 42.54 -4.56
N ASP A 597 -2.02 42.28 -4.26
CA ASP A 597 -3.12 43.18 -4.69
C ASP A 597 -3.22 44.49 -3.91
N SER A 598 -2.58 44.61 -2.72
CA SER A 598 -2.58 45.83 -1.92
C SER A 598 -1.20 46.32 -1.48
N GLY A 599 -0.14 45.65 -1.88
CA GLY A 599 1.25 46.09 -1.59
C GLY A 599 1.72 45.92 -0.14
N VAL A 600 0.84 45.73 0.84
CA VAL A 600 1.19 45.58 2.25
C VAL A 600 0.27 44.59 2.97
N PRO A 601 0.81 43.51 3.55
CA PRO A 601 -0.01 42.50 4.22
C PRO A 601 -0.73 43.07 5.44
N SER A 602 -2.05 42.79 5.56
CA SER A 602 -2.86 43.18 6.73
C SER A 602 -2.61 42.32 7.96
N TRP A 603 -1.92 41.18 7.79
CA TRP A 603 -1.61 40.17 8.81
C TRP A 603 -0.14 39.78 8.77
N HIS A 604 0.42 39.39 9.90
CA HIS A 604 1.77 38.83 10.00
C HIS A 604 1.80 37.70 11.02
N ILE A 605 2.81 36.86 10.92
CA ILE A 605 3.01 35.72 11.80
C ILE A 605 4.23 35.91 12.69
N VAL A 606 4.12 35.46 13.93
CA VAL A 606 5.20 35.46 14.90
C VAL A 606 5.50 34.02 15.29
N PRO A 607 6.66 33.47 14.91
CA PRO A 607 7.06 32.12 15.31
C PRO A 607 7.20 32.02 16.83
N VAL A 608 6.58 30.99 17.42
CA VAL A 608 6.58 30.74 18.87
C VAL A 608 6.77 29.25 19.16
N GLY A 609 7.86 28.68 18.71
CA GLY A 609 8.13 27.24 18.74
C GLY A 609 7.85 26.59 17.42
N LEU A 610 7.11 25.46 17.37
CA LEU A 610 6.72 24.77 16.15
C LEU A 610 5.44 25.34 15.52
N VAL A 611 4.88 26.40 16.07
CA VAL A 611 3.73 27.13 15.55
C VAL A 611 4.04 28.62 15.45
N ALA A 612 3.27 29.37 14.65
CA ALA A 612 3.33 30.80 14.61
C ALA A 612 1.98 31.38 15.03
N LYS A 613 2.00 32.38 15.91
CA LYS A 613 0.82 33.17 16.26
C LYS A 613 0.55 34.20 15.17
N VAL A 614 -0.70 34.31 14.75
CA VAL A 614 -1.15 35.24 13.70
C VAL A 614 -1.62 36.54 14.34
N TYR A 615 -1.10 37.65 13.85
CA TYR A 615 -1.42 39.00 14.33
C TYR A 615 -1.90 39.90 13.19
N ARG A 616 -2.80 40.82 13.51
CA ARG A 616 -3.18 41.88 12.59
C ARG A 616 -2.06 42.94 12.56
N LYS A 617 -1.84 43.56 11.38
CA LYS A 617 -0.86 44.67 11.23
C LYS A 617 -0.98 45.70 12.34
N GLY A 618 0.14 46.17 12.83
CA GLY A 618 0.22 47.13 13.97
C GLY A 618 0.05 46.50 15.35
N LYS A 619 -0.16 45.18 15.43
CA LYS A 619 -0.12 44.39 16.68
C LYS A 619 0.96 43.35 16.57
N ASP A 620 1.82 43.24 17.55
CA ASP A 620 2.86 42.20 17.60
C ASP A 620 2.92 41.60 19.02
N MET A 621 3.61 40.51 19.15
CA MET A 621 3.92 39.90 20.43
C MET A 621 4.97 40.75 21.14
N SER A 622 4.71 41.12 22.38
CA SER A 622 5.72 41.84 23.17
C SER A 622 6.99 41.00 23.34
N PRO A 623 8.19 41.59 23.39
CA PRO A 623 9.41 40.86 23.66
C PRO A 623 9.35 40.02 24.95
N LYS A 624 8.65 40.51 25.97
CA LYS A 624 8.43 39.78 27.23
C LYS A 624 7.59 38.51 27.03
N ASP A 625 6.51 38.60 26.25
CA ASP A 625 5.65 37.45 25.99
C ASP A 625 6.35 36.46 25.07
N PHE A 626 7.11 36.93 24.08
CA PHE A 626 7.92 36.07 23.22
C PHE A 626 8.94 35.26 24.03
N LEU A 627 9.67 35.92 24.93
CA LEU A 627 10.64 35.23 25.79
C LEU A 627 9.98 34.19 26.70
N LYS A 628 8.77 34.49 27.20
CA LYS A 628 8.00 33.52 27.99
C LYS A 628 7.62 32.27 27.19
N TRP A 629 7.24 32.43 25.92
CA TRP A 629 7.00 31.30 25.00
C TRP A 629 8.29 30.55 24.69
N PHE A 630 9.34 31.30 24.35
CA PHE A 630 10.65 30.73 24.05
C PHE A 630 11.19 29.86 25.20
N GLN A 631 11.06 30.28 26.44
CA GLN A 631 11.45 29.48 27.60
C GLN A 631 10.64 28.21 27.76
N LYS A 632 9.36 28.24 27.44
CA LYS A 632 8.50 27.03 27.49
C LYS A 632 8.85 25.99 26.41
N ASP A 633 9.30 26.43 25.25
CA ASP A 633 9.57 25.55 24.11
C ASP A 633 10.99 25.00 24.12
N LEU A 634 11.98 25.75 24.54
CA LEU A 634 13.39 25.36 24.45
C LEU A 634 13.94 24.58 25.64
N PHE A 635 13.34 24.68 26.82
CA PHE A 635 13.89 24.08 28.04
C PHE A 635 13.33 22.71 28.46
N PRO A 636 12.19 22.17 27.94
CA PRO A 636 11.84 20.79 28.20
C PRO A 636 12.85 19.86 27.54
N LYS A 637 13.19 18.75 28.22
CA LYS A 637 13.97 17.67 27.61
C LYS A 637 13.30 17.23 26.30
N GLU A 638 13.95 17.53 25.19
CA GLU A 638 13.46 17.13 23.88
C GLU A 638 13.98 15.75 23.52
N PRO A 639 13.17 14.97 22.79
CA PRO A 639 13.68 13.81 22.09
C PRO A 639 14.85 14.23 21.21
N ASP A 640 15.88 13.40 21.08
CA ASP A 640 16.99 13.63 20.16
C ASP A 640 16.52 13.52 18.71
N TRP A 641 15.88 14.57 18.22
CA TRP A 641 15.44 14.66 16.83
C TRP A 641 16.61 14.83 15.85
N PHE A 642 17.81 15.14 16.35
CA PHE A 642 19.00 15.26 15.52
C PHE A 642 19.69 13.92 15.29
N GLY A 643 19.49 12.93 16.18
CA GLY A 643 19.94 11.56 16.02
C GLY A 643 19.10 10.72 15.04
N LEU A 644 17.97 11.27 14.54
CA LEU A 644 17.18 10.60 13.51
C LEU A 644 17.98 10.47 12.21
N GLY A 645 18.01 9.26 11.67
CA GLY A 645 18.83 8.87 10.55
C GLY A 645 18.72 9.78 9.32
N SER A 646 19.71 9.69 8.47
CA SER A 646 19.81 10.45 7.21
C SER A 646 18.99 9.84 6.06
N ASP A 647 18.11 8.89 6.33
CA ASP A 647 17.30 8.26 5.29
C ASP A 647 16.26 9.23 4.72
N GLU A 648 16.58 9.76 3.54
CA GLU A 648 15.73 10.74 2.83
C GLU A 648 14.41 10.15 2.30
N PHE A 649 14.22 8.84 2.40
CA PHE A 649 12.95 8.18 2.08
C PHE A 649 11.98 8.18 3.26
N ALA A 650 12.48 8.40 4.49
CA ALA A 650 11.69 8.36 5.71
C ALA A 650 10.99 9.69 6.01
N TRP A 651 9.80 9.61 6.60
CA TRP A 651 9.05 10.77 7.07
C TRP A 651 9.77 11.53 8.17
N GLU A 652 10.58 10.86 8.97
CA GLU A 652 11.41 11.42 10.03
C GLU A 652 12.43 12.44 9.51
N TRP A 653 12.97 12.20 8.30
CA TRP A 653 13.84 13.18 7.65
C TRP A 653 13.10 14.49 7.30
N LEU A 654 11.87 14.40 6.79
CA LEU A 654 11.04 15.57 6.53
C LEU A 654 10.67 16.28 7.83
N MET A 655 10.34 15.51 8.87
CA MET A 655 10.08 16.05 10.22
C MET A 655 11.28 16.87 10.73
N ARG A 656 12.48 16.32 10.64
CA ARG A 656 13.72 17.00 11.02
C ARG A 656 13.89 18.33 10.28
N ARG A 657 13.65 18.37 8.97
CA ARG A 657 13.68 19.62 8.19
C ARG A 657 12.71 20.66 8.71
N ILE A 658 11.47 20.27 8.95
CA ILE A 658 10.42 21.16 9.47
C ILE A 658 10.85 21.75 10.84
N VAL A 659 11.30 20.90 11.75
CA VAL A 659 11.73 21.33 13.08
C VAL A 659 12.92 22.29 13.00
N LEU A 660 13.92 22.02 12.17
CA LEU A 660 15.08 22.89 11.97
C LEU A 660 14.68 24.25 11.40
N GLU A 661 13.80 24.27 10.41
CA GLU A 661 13.31 25.51 9.82
C GLU A 661 12.58 26.40 10.86
N TRP A 662 11.67 25.80 11.63
CA TRP A 662 10.95 26.54 12.66
C TRP A 662 11.87 27.07 13.76
N ARG A 663 12.84 26.28 14.20
CA ARG A 663 13.81 26.70 15.21
C ARG A 663 14.72 27.82 14.75
N SER A 664 15.16 27.78 13.49
CA SER A 664 15.96 28.88 12.92
C SER A 664 15.19 30.20 12.91
N LYS A 665 13.89 30.20 12.58
CA LYS A 665 13.04 31.38 12.60
C LYS A 665 12.83 31.93 14.02
N VAL A 666 12.64 31.07 15.01
CA VAL A 666 12.54 31.44 16.41
C VAL A 666 13.86 32.04 16.94
N ALA A 667 14.98 31.39 16.59
CA ALA A 667 16.31 31.86 16.97
C ALA A 667 16.65 33.23 16.35
N PHE A 668 16.32 33.43 15.07
CA PHE A 668 16.50 34.69 14.38
C PHE A 668 15.69 35.83 15.04
N ARG A 669 14.42 35.59 15.41
CA ARG A 669 13.62 36.58 16.14
C ARG A 669 14.20 36.87 17.54
N TYR A 670 14.68 35.87 18.25
CA TYR A 670 15.35 36.05 19.54
C TYR A 670 16.59 36.93 19.39
N ALA A 671 17.42 36.68 18.39
CA ALA A 671 18.60 37.48 18.10
C ALA A 671 18.23 38.97 17.83
N ASN A 672 17.19 39.21 16.99
CA ASN A 672 16.73 40.58 16.74
C ASN A 672 16.26 41.29 18.01
N ILE A 673 15.50 40.64 18.88
CA ILE A 673 15.09 41.20 20.17
C ILE A 673 16.31 41.51 21.06
N ALA A 674 17.31 40.63 21.06
CA ALA A 674 18.53 40.83 21.82
C ALA A 674 19.35 42.03 21.30
N VAL A 675 19.47 42.16 19.96
CA VAL A 675 20.13 43.29 19.30
C VAL A 675 19.38 44.60 19.59
N GLU A 676 18.06 44.64 19.43
CA GLU A 676 17.25 45.79 19.75
C GLU A 676 17.47 46.25 21.20
N LYS A 677 17.49 45.32 22.18
CA LYS A 677 17.76 45.64 23.57
C LYS A 677 19.18 46.15 23.81
N ALA A 678 20.16 45.55 23.13
CA ALA A 678 21.55 45.99 23.25
C ALA A 678 21.80 47.35 22.62
N CYS A 679 21.13 47.65 21.48
CA CYS A 679 21.29 48.91 20.77
C CYS A 679 20.52 50.07 21.42
N PHE A 680 19.35 49.83 22.02
CA PHE A 680 18.52 50.85 22.62
C PHE A 680 18.72 51.05 24.15
N ARG A 681 19.43 50.15 24.81
CA ARG A 681 19.84 50.24 26.20
C ARG A 681 21.32 49.87 26.33
N PRO A 682 22.24 50.81 25.98
CA PRO A 682 23.66 50.54 26.15
C PRO A 682 23.94 50.28 27.64
N PRO A 683 24.87 49.37 27.97
CA PRO A 683 25.37 49.23 29.34
C PRO A 683 25.85 50.58 29.87
N VAL A 684 25.65 50.83 31.14
CA VAL A 684 25.91 52.08 31.82
C VAL A 684 27.33 52.68 31.64
N HIS A 685 28.23 51.92 30.96
CA HIS A 685 29.65 52.30 30.74
C HIS A 685 30.01 52.54 29.24
N LEU A 686 29.05 52.60 28.35
CA LEU A 686 29.32 52.92 26.93
C LEU A 686 28.46 54.12 26.50
N ASP A 687 29.11 55.27 26.29
CA ASP A 687 28.51 56.54 25.85
C ASP A 687 27.98 56.50 24.38
N ARG A 688 28.04 55.37 23.68
CA ARG A 688 27.52 55.21 22.31
C ARG A 688 26.83 53.88 22.14
N PRO A 689 25.72 53.81 21.37
CA PRO A 689 25.10 52.53 20.98
C PRO A 689 26.09 51.69 20.20
N VAL A 690 26.18 50.39 20.52
CA VAL A 690 27.10 49.42 19.89
C VAL A 690 26.73 49.13 18.42
N CYS A 691 25.60 49.63 17.94
CA CYS A 691 25.11 49.49 16.59
C CYS A 691 25.00 50.89 15.93
N ALA A 692 25.96 51.24 15.14
CA ALA A 692 25.89 52.36 14.19
C ALA A 692 25.77 51.82 12.77
#